data_874b166f1bbfcd466313192f56aba69a
#
_entry.id   874b166f1bbfcd466313192f56aba69a
#
_cell.length_a   1.000
_cell.length_b   1.000
_cell.length_c   1.000
_cell.angle_alpha   90.00
_cell.angle_beta   90.00
_cell.angle_gamma   90.00
#
_symmetry.space_group_name_H-M   'P 1'
#
loop_
_entity.id
_entity.type
_entity.pdbx_description
1 polymer ?
#
loop_
_entity_poly.entity_id
_entity_poly.type
_entity_poly.pdbx_seq_one_letter_code
_entity_poly.pdbx_strand_id
1 'polypeptide(L)'
;MKTRYLWRNLRREIQHTLMRALSIFSISAIGVAFFTGIRASGPDMKLTADAYLDKSRLADITAMSTAGLSEDDVHALEEIPGVAAVEPVLTVDAMMQHTGGDDAEINLHLISMPFPELLENPMTFTLLPDYGIDNDGEHLDKLEIVSGRLPQDDHEIVLDNLLAESGYAIGDSVTLTTSGGTTELYVTGFVESARYISSFDRGTSTIGSGKSDGFAYASGNAIAKLGTRMPMMAMFAARYTQVEIRVAGAEELNCFTDEYERLVDEVVHRIEAYGDTTEATWYVQTRSNNPGYSDYSANTDRIAAVATFFPLIFLIVAALVALTTMTRMVEEQRVQMGTLKALGYSQRAIVAQYLMYAIVASLLGSVLGSLLGFWLFPTVIGSAYGIMYRLPNFQTPYWADIALFSITAVMGCITAAAALASIATLREVPASLMRPKSPKPGKRVILERVPWLWKRLNFTAKVTVRNLIRYKKRFWMSVVGIAGSCALLITGFGVSDSIYGIAELQFEEIWGMDVQAYTYDPMPVEELSALVEAQNDGSLTNVAFCYDKTVKGGAPDAEDTMEIHMFAVHDPEAFASLVRLQDMQGNPVELTDEGVVITQKLAENHNLSAGDTLELESGSSVYEVPVAAVVENYVEHYAYFTPALYERVTGETLQYNGVLASVDGLTEENEDELAKLLLSDTRVYTVVFLSDMFDSVWDSLSVLNYVVGILILSAAVLAFVVMLNLTNINITERRRELATLQVLGFTDREMYDYVFRENNSLAVIGTLLGLVLGRVLHRFVIVTCEVDMVMFARDIKPLSFVYSFALTIAFSLAVNLLMRRKVRSIDMVESLKSAE
;
A
#
# COMPACT_ATOMS: atom_id res chain seq x y z
N MET A 1 -20.77 24.20 45.70
CA MET A 1 -22.13 24.42 45.15
C MET A 1 -22.13 24.68 43.63
N LYS A 2 -21.15 25.44 43.06
CA LYS A 2 -21.12 25.84 41.65
C LYS A 2 -20.95 24.66 40.65
N THR A 3 -20.19 23.62 40.99
CA THR A 3 -19.93 22.46 40.11
C THR A 3 -21.15 21.54 39.91
N ARG A 4 -21.90 21.24 40.93
CA ARG A 4 -23.14 20.43 40.86
C ARG A 4 -24.20 21.05 39.95
N TYR A 5 -24.29 22.38 39.94
CA TYR A 5 -25.22 23.12 39.10
C TYR A 5 -24.81 23.05 37.64
N LEU A 6 -23.51 23.18 37.34
CA LEU A 6 -22.97 23.07 35.97
C LEU A 6 -23.23 21.70 35.37
N TRP A 7 -23.00 20.60 36.11
CA TRP A 7 -23.28 19.23 35.64
C TRP A 7 -24.77 18.97 35.40
N ARG A 8 -25.64 19.49 36.28
CA ARG A 8 -27.08 19.33 36.12
C ARG A 8 -27.60 20.13 34.92
N ASN A 9 -27.02 21.30 34.67
CA ASN A 9 -27.35 22.13 33.51
C ASN A 9 -26.82 21.48 32.23
N LEU A 10 -25.60 20.96 32.22
CA LEU A 10 -25.00 20.22 31.10
C LEU A 10 -25.86 19.02 30.70
N ARG A 11 -26.31 18.20 31.66
CA ARG A 11 -27.18 17.05 31.37
C ARG A 11 -28.49 17.47 30.71
N ARG A 12 -29.13 18.54 31.19
CA ARG A 12 -30.35 19.08 30.60
C ARG A 12 -30.08 19.63 29.17
N GLU A 13 -28.98 20.32 29.01
CA GLU A 13 -28.55 20.87 27.72
C GLU A 13 -28.34 19.75 26.67
N ILE A 14 -27.62 18.70 27.04
CA ILE A 14 -27.41 17.53 26.15
C ILE A 14 -28.75 16.90 25.78
N GLN A 15 -29.69 16.76 26.74
CA GLN A 15 -31.00 16.19 26.44
C GLN A 15 -31.83 17.06 25.48
N HIS A 16 -31.79 18.38 25.64
CA HIS A 16 -32.50 19.32 24.78
C HIS A 16 -31.83 19.49 23.39
N THR A 17 -30.52 19.26 23.29
CA THR A 17 -29.72 19.39 22.06
C THR A 17 -29.12 18.07 21.60
N LEU A 18 -29.80 16.95 21.89
CA LEU A 18 -29.29 15.60 21.68
C LEU A 18 -28.76 15.37 20.22
N MET A 19 -29.47 15.86 19.22
CA MET A 19 -29.05 15.73 17.82
C MET A 19 -27.75 16.44 17.50
N ARG A 20 -27.39 17.50 18.24
CA ARG A 20 -26.12 18.21 18.06
C ARG A 20 -24.99 17.52 18.80
N ALA A 21 -25.29 17.05 20.03
CA ALA A 21 -24.34 16.22 20.76
C ALA A 21 -23.97 14.98 19.96
N LEU A 22 -24.97 14.31 19.37
CA LEU A 22 -24.79 13.15 18.51
C LEU A 22 -23.98 13.49 17.25
N SER A 23 -24.18 14.66 16.65
CA SER A 23 -23.41 15.11 15.49
C SER A 23 -21.92 15.28 15.83
N ILE A 24 -21.58 15.95 16.95
CA ILE A 24 -20.18 16.10 17.39
C ILE A 24 -19.59 14.74 17.75
N PHE A 25 -20.34 13.92 18.48
CA PHE A 25 -19.99 12.55 18.83
C PHE A 25 -19.66 11.71 17.57
N SER A 26 -20.57 11.70 16.58
CA SER A 26 -20.38 10.90 15.34
C SER A 26 -19.20 11.39 14.51
N ILE A 27 -19.02 12.70 14.38
CA ILE A 27 -17.87 13.26 13.64
C ILE A 27 -16.56 12.92 14.36
N SER A 28 -16.53 13.01 15.70
CA SER A 28 -15.35 12.62 16.48
C SER A 28 -15.09 11.13 16.39
N ALA A 29 -16.15 10.31 16.47
CA ALA A 29 -16.03 8.86 16.40
C ALA A 29 -15.48 8.41 15.03
N ILE A 30 -16.04 8.92 13.93
CA ILE A 30 -15.60 8.58 12.58
C ILE A 30 -14.17 9.07 12.33
N GLY A 31 -13.87 10.33 12.71
CA GLY A 31 -12.53 10.89 12.51
C GLY A 31 -11.45 10.14 13.29
N VAL A 32 -11.72 9.76 14.55
CA VAL A 32 -10.78 8.99 15.37
C VAL A 32 -10.71 7.54 14.91
N ALA A 33 -11.84 6.89 14.60
CA ALA A 33 -11.87 5.51 14.13
C ALA A 33 -11.03 5.35 12.86
N PHE A 34 -11.21 6.26 11.92
CA PHE A 34 -10.47 6.26 10.67
C PHE A 34 -8.97 6.49 10.89
N PHE A 35 -8.63 7.50 11.73
CA PHE A 35 -7.23 7.80 12.04
C PHE A 35 -6.54 6.63 12.73
N THR A 36 -7.12 6.10 13.81
CA THR A 36 -6.50 5.02 14.58
C THR A 36 -6.43 3.73 13.80
N GLY A 37 -7.49 3.40 13.06
CA GLY A 37 -7.57 2.13 12.36
C GLY A 37 -6.57 2.02 11.20
N ILE A 38 -6.50 3.00 10.32
CA ILE A 38 -5.53 2.96 9.21
C ILE A 38 -4.10 3.12 9.73
N ARG A 39 -3.88 4.00 10.73
CA ARG A 39 -2.53 4.18 11.30
C ARG A 39 -2.00 2.94 11.99
N ALA A 40 -2.86 2.11 12.56
CA ALA A 40 -2.48 0.86 13.22
C ALA A 40 -2.24 -0.29 12.24
N SER A 41 -2.85 -0.26 11.04
CA SER A 41 -2.83 -1.42 10.13
C SER A 41 -1.42 -1.80 9.68
N GLY A 42 -0.55 -0.84 9.34
CA GLY A 42 0.84 -1.13 8.98
C GLY A 42 1.63 -1.76 10.15
N PRO A 43 1.68 -1.14 11.32
CA PRO A 43 2.29 -1.76 12.52
C PRO A 43 1.72 -3.13 12.88
N ASP A 44 0.39 -3.34 12.74
CA ASP A 44 -0.25 -4.64 13.02
C ASP A 44 0.21 -5.71 12.04
N MET A 45 0.36 -5.36 10.76
CA MET A 45 0.91 -6.24 9.73
C MET A 45 2.37 -6.60 10.03
N LYS A 46 3.23 -5.61 10.26
CA LYS A 46 4.64 -5.83 10.61
C LYS A 46 4.79 -6.71 11.86
N LEU A 47 4.01 -6.44 12.90
CA LEU A 47 4.01 -7.25 14.13
C LEU A 47 3.56 -8.69 13.89
N THR A 48 2.55 -8.88 13.02
CA THR A 48 2.01 -10.21 12.72
C THR A 48 3.03 -11.06 11.97
N ALA A 49 3.67 -10.50 10.93
CA ALA A 49 4.67 -11.18 10.15
C ALA A 49 5.92 -11.49 10.99
N ASP A 50 6.44 -10.51 11.72
CA ASP A 50 7.59 -10.65 12.61
C ASP A 50 7.38 -11.79 13.62
N ALA A 51 6.24 -11.82 14.31
CA ALA A 51 5.90 -12.88 15.25
C ALA A 51 5.78 -14.28 14.59
N TYR A 52 5.36 -14.34 13.32
CA TYR A 52 5.31 -15.60 12.57
C TYR A 52 6.70 -16.06 12.15
N LEU A 53 7.52 -15.15 11.60
CA LEU A 53 8.88 -15.43 11.18
C LEU A 53 9.77 -15.89 12.36
N ASP A 54 9.62 -15.22 13.51
CA ASP A 54 10.33 -15.59 14.74
C ASP A 54 9.87 -16.93 15.31
N LYS A 55 8.55 -17.17 15.33
CA LYS A 55 7.99 -18.48 15.76
C LYS A 55 8.51 -19.62 14.90
N SER A 56 8.61 -19.38 13.59
CA SER A 56 9.15 -20.35 12.63
C SER A 56 10.67 -20.41 12.61
N ARG A 57 11.35 -19.52 13.36
CA ARG A 57 12.83 -19.42 13.37
C ARG A 57 13.41 -19.28 11.97
N LEU A 58 12.76 -18.49 11.09
CA LEU A 58 13.27 -18.27 9.76
C LEU A 58 14.68 -17.68 9.83
N ALA A 59 15.59 -18.16 8.99
CA ALA A 59 16.95 -17.65 8.89
C ALA A 59 16.96 -16.14 8.57
N ASP A 60 17.94 -15.42 9.11
CA ASP A 60 18.16 -13.98 8.82
C ASP A 60 19.02 -13.80 7.57
N ILE A 61 19.95 -14.75 7.35
CA ILE A 61 20.92 -14.75 6.25
C ILE A 61 20.97 -16.14 5.62
N THR A 62 21.05 -16.18 4.28
CA THR A 62 21.31 -17.39 3.50
C THR A 62 22.61 -17.19 2.74
N ALA A 63 23.59 -18.06 2.94
CA ALA A 63 24.86 -18.04 2.23
C ALA A 63 24.96 -19.21 1.26
N MET A 64 25.43 -18.93 0.05
CA MET A 64 25.64 -19.88 -1.05
C MET A 64 27.06 -19.69 -1.63
N SER A 65 27.60 -20.71 -2.26
CA SER A 65 28.90 -20.65 -2.94
C SER A 65 28.85 -21.38 -4.28
N THR A 66 29.55 -20.86 -5.28
CA THR A 66 29.69 -21.52 -6.60
C THR A 66 30.32 -22.89 -6.54
N ALA A 67 31.14 -23.17 -5.53
CA ALA A 67 31.75 -24.48 -5.27
C ALA A 67 30.91 -25.38 -4.37
N GLY A 68 29.77 -24.89 -3.87
CA GLY A 68 29.03 -25.47 -2.76
C GLY A 68 29.75 -25.21 -1.42
N LEU A 69 29.20 -25.73 -0.33
CA LEU A 69 29.67 -25.49 1.03
C LEU A 69 30.08 -26.79 1.71
N SER A 70 31.23 -26.78 2.38
CA SER A 70 31.79 -27.90 3.12
C SER A 70 31.43 -27.85 4.63
N GLU A 71 31.71 -28.91 5.37
CA GLU A 71 31.58 -28.90 6.82
C GLU A 71 32.54 -27.89 7.49
N ASP A 72 33.73 -27.71 6.91
CA ASP A 72 34.71 -26.72 7.41
C ASP A 72 34.15 -25.29 7.26
N ASP A 73 33.45 -25.01 6.17
CA ASP A 73 32.75 -23.71 5.95
C ASP A 73 31.64 -23.50 6.99
N VAL A 74 30.83 -24.53 7.27
CA VAL A 74 29.78 -24.46 8.29
C VAL A 74 30.36 -24.14 9.66
N HIS A 75 31.43 -24.84 10.06
CA HIS A 75 32.13 -24.57 11.33
C HIS A 75 32.73 -23.17 11.38
N ALA A 76 33.33 -22.71 10.28
CA ALA A 76 33.89 -21.36 10.22
C ALA A 76 32.77 -20.28 10.37
N LEU A 77 31.61 -20.51 9.79
CA LEU A 77 30.45 -19.61 9.93
C LEU A 77 29.92 -19.59 11.37
N GLU A 78 29.91 -20.74 12.08
CA GLU A 78 29.50 -20.81 13.49
C GLU A 78 30.44 -19.98 14.41
N GLU A 79 31.72 -19.86 14.05
CA GLU A 79 32.69 -19.08 14.82
C GLU A 79 32.64 -17.57 14.55
N ILE A 80 31.88 -17.11 13.53
CA ILE A 80 31.75 -15.69 13.21
C ILE A 80 31.01 -14.94 14.34
N PRO A 81 31.59 -13.86 14.88
CA PRO A 81 30.95 -13.07 15.92
C PRO A 81 29.60 -12.49 15.44
N GLY A 82 28.52 -12.72 16.19
CA GLY A 82 27.19 -12.28 15.86
C GLY A 82 26.31 -13.37 15.24
N VAL A 83 26.87 -14.53 14.90
CA VAL A 83 26.10 -15.72 14.48
C VAL A 83 25.56 -16.44 15.72
N ALA A 84 24.28 -16.79 15.72
CA ALA A 84 23.62 -17.50 16.81
C ALA A 84 23.38 -18.97 16.49
N ALA A 85 23.05 -19.29 15.24
CA ALA A 85 22.84 -20.64 14.75
C ALA A 85 23.17 -20.71 13.26
N VAL A 86 23.66 -21.87 12.84
CA VAL A 86 24.00 -22.18 11.45
C VAL A 86 23.37 -23.52 11.10
N GLU A 87 22.63 -23.59 10.00
CA GLU A 87 22.00 -24.82 9.54
C GLU A 87 22.28 -25.05 8.06
N PRO A 88 23.02 -26.10 7.71
CA PRO A 88 23.31 -26.45 6.33
C PRO A 88 22.10 -27.07 5.65
N VAL A 89 21.85 -26.76 4.38
CA VAL A 89 20.69 -27.19 3.60
C VAL A 89 21.11 -27.65 2.21
N LEU A 90 20.44 -28.67 1.69
CA LEU A 90 20.48 -29.04 0.29
C LEU A 90 19.20 -28.53 -0.38
N THR A 91 19.35 -27.77 -1.44
CA THR A 91 18.26 -27.32 -2.30
C THR A 91 18.53 -27.72 -3.73
N VAL A 92 17.49 -28.12 -4.45
CA VAL A 92 17.54 -28.41 -5.88
C VAL A 92 16.19 -28.14 -6.51
N ASP A 93 16.18 -27.60 -7.72
CA ASP A 93 14.98 -27.48 -8.51
C ASP A 93 14.67 -28.84 -9.13
N ALA A 94 13.43 -29.30 -9.02
CA ALA A 94 12.95 -30.58 -9.52
C ALA A 94 11.62 -30.43 -10.25
N MET A 95 11.42 -31.16 -11.34
CA MET A 95 10.11 -31.37 -11.92
C MET A 95 9.41 -32.52 -11.25
N MET A 96 8.14 -32.38 -10.89
CA MET A 96 7.31 -33.37 -10.23
C MET A 96 6.09 -33.72 -11.06
N GLN A 97 5.75 -35.02 -11.11
CA GLN A 97 4.51 -35.53 -11.68
C GLN A 97 4.01 -36.74 -10.88
N HIS A 98 2.73 -37.12 -11.01
CA HIS A 98 2.26 -38.36 -10.46
C HIS A 98 2.96 -39.55 -11.12
N THR A 99 3.37 -40.54 -10.34
CA THR A 99 4.05 -41.72 -10.85
C THR A 99 3.16 -42.50 -11.81
N GLY A 100 3.58 -42.54 -13.10
CA GLY A 100 2.82 -43.20 -14.16
C GLY A 100 1.58 -42.43 -14.65
N GLY A 101 1.43 -41.16 -14.26
CA GLY A 101 0.39 -40.27 -14.79
C GLY A 101 0.84 -39.56 -16.10
N ASP A 102 -0.12 -39.04 -16.85
CA ASP A 102 0.07 -38.14 -18.01
C ASP A 102 -0.21 -36.67 -17.59
N ASP A 103 -0.08 -36.36 -16.29
CA ASP A 103 -0.35 -35.04 -15.75
C ASP A 103 0.76 -34.05 -16.16
N ALA A 104 0.45 -32.77 -16.17
CA ALA A 104 1.44 -31.73 -16.43
C ALA A 104 2.56 -31.80 -15.36
N GLU A 105 3.80 -31.65 -15.80
CA GLU A 105 4.94 -31.54 -14.91
C GLU A 105 4.89 -30.19 -14.20
N ILE A 106 5.12 -30.19 -12.90
CA ILE A 106 5.22 -28.98 -12.07
C ILE A 106 6.64 -28.77 -11.57
N ASN A 107 7.09 -27.53 -11.48
CA ASN A 107 8.42 -27.19 -11.01
C ASN A 107 8.39 -26.92 -9.50
N LEU A 108 9.34 -27.51 -8.77
CA LEU A 108 9.40 -27.40 -7.32
C LEU A 108 10.79 -26.98 -6.86
N HIS A 109 10.83 -26.17 -5.81
CA HIS A 109 12.00 -26.07 -4.96
C HIS A 109 12.00 -27.25 -3.96
N LEU A 110 12.90 -28.16 -4.14
CA LEU A 110 13.07 -29.29 -3.24
C LEU A 110 14.15 -28.96 -2.21
N ILE A 111 13.79 -28.98 -0.94
CA ILE A 111 14.61 -28.55 0.19
C ILE A 111 14.83 -29.73 1.13
N SER A 112 16.05 -29.89 1.62
CA SER A 112 16.33 -30.94 2.61
C SER A 112 15.71 -30.58 3.95
N MET A 113 15.21 -31.60 4.62
CA MET A 113 14.95 -31.49 6.05
C MET A 113 16.26 -31.33 6.81
N PRO A 114 16.26 -30.74 8.03
CA PRO A 114 17.46 -30.53 8.83
C PRO A 114 18.27 -31.80 9.02
N PHE A 115 19.61 -31.68 9.03
CA PHE A 115 20.51 -32.78 9.30
C PHE A 115 20.74 -32.90 10.82
N PRO A 116 20.62 -34.08 11.43
CA PRO A 116 20.64 -34.22 12.89
C PRO A 116 21.99 -34.01 13.54
N GLU A 117 23.09 -34.28 12.89
CA GLU A 117 24.48 -34.05 13.32
C GLU A 117 25.41 -33.97 12.12
N LEU A 118 26.40 -33.09 12.16
CA LEU A 118 27.53 -33.07 11.21
C LEU A 118 28.25 -34.40 11.26
N LEU A 119 28.41 -35.07 10.13
CA LEU A 119 28.99 -36.38 10.05
C LEU A 119 30.53 -36.32 10.28
N GLU A 120 31.04 -36.95 11.31
CA GLU A 120 32.46 -36.99 11.62
C GLU A 120 33.36 -37.70 10.58
N ASN A 121 32.81 -38.24 9.47
CA ASN A 121 33.60 -39.00 8.51
C ASN A 121 33.23 -38.79 7.04
N PRO A 122 34.05 -38.06 6.24
CA PRO A 122 33.74 -37.66 4.88
C PRO A 122 33.83 -38.74 3.79
N MET A 123 34.25 -39.97 4.12
CA MET A 123 34.53 -41.02 3.11
C MET A 123 33.47 -42.12 2.98
N THR A 124 32.47 -42.11 3.79
CA THR A 124 31.37 -43.07 3.69
C THR A 124 30.12 -42.39 3.21
N PHE A 125 29.79 -42.45 1.92
CA PHE A 125 28.43 -42.39 1.37
C PHE A 125 27.64 -43.57 1.93
N THR A 126 27.63 -43.74 3.23
CA THR A 126 26.78 -44.69 3.90
C THR A 126 25.54 -43.95 4.31
N LEU A 127 24.45 -44.42 3.79
CA LEU A 127 23.09 -44.03 4.13
C LEU A 127 23.03 -43.38 5.51
N LEU A 128 22.60 -42.13 5.55
CA LEU A 128 22.37 -41.37 6.79
C LEU A 128 21.38 -42.16 7.62
N PRO A 129 21.51 -42.24 8.96
CA PRO A 129 20.53 -42.98 9.77
C PRO A 129 19.13 -42.40 9.68
N ASP A 130 18.11 -43.25 9.91
CA ASP A 130 16.68 -42.92 9.96
C ASP A 130 16.42 -41.63 10.74
N TYR A 131 15.85 -40.63 10.08
CA TYR A 131 15.50 -39.38 10.70
C TYR A 131 14.03 -39.32 11.05
N GLY A 132 13.74 -39.38 12.32
CA GLY A 132 12.54 -38.79 12.87
C GLY A 132 12.81 -37.30 13.13
N ILE A 133 12.25 -36.42 12.33
CA ILE A 133 12.44 -34.99 12.48
C ILE A 133 11.58 -34.52 13.61
N ASP A 134 12.22 -34.06 14.66
CA ASP A 134 11.57 -33.37 15.74
C ASP A 134 11.41 -31.89 15.35
N ASN A 135 10.19 -31.51 14.95
CA ASN A 135 9.85 -30.13 14.64
C ASN A 135 9.87 -29.23 15.91
N ASP A 136 10.01 -29.83 17.09
CA ASP A 136 10.16 -29.16 18.39
C ASP A 136 11.64 -28.87 18.74
N GLY A 137 12.61 -29.35 17.92
CA GLY A 137 14.03 -29.07 18.07
C GLY A 137 14.42 -27.60 17.89
N GLU A 138 15.68 -27.28 18.03
CA GLU A 138 16.26 -25.93 17.82
C GLU A 138 16.52 -25.59 16.33
N HIS A 139 15.93 -26.31 15.39
CA HIS A 139 16.10 -26.12 13.96
C HIS A 139 15.57 -24.77 13.45
N LEU A 140 16.16 -24.30 12.36
CA LEU A 140 15.68 -23.14 11.60
C LEU A 140 14.53 -23.54 10.65
N ASP A 141 13.84 -22.57 10.10
CA ASP A 141 12.72 -22.72 9.13
C ASP A 141 11.72 -23.82 9.52
N LYS A 142 11.16 -23.72 10.74
CA LYS A 142 10.16 -24.67 11.23
C LYS A 142 8.90 -24.67 10.37
N LEU A 143 8.53 -25.84 9.89
CA LEU A 143 7.37 -26.05 9.03
C LEU A 143 6.07 -26.09 9.85
N GLU A 144 5.03 -25.45 9.36
CA GLU A 144 3.67 -25.58 9.90
C GLU A 144 2.93 -26.71 9.16
N ILE A 145 2.62 -27.81 9.86
CA ILE A 145 1.92 -28.95 9.28
C ILE A 145 0.43 -28.59 9.12
N VAL A 146 -0.05 -28.53 7.89
CA VAL A 146 -1.46 -28.28 7.59
C VAL A 146 -2.25 -29.58 7.65
N SER A 147 -1.71 -30.65 7.05
CA SER A 147 -2.32 -31.99 7.09
C SER A 147 -1.26 -33.09 6.94
N GLY A 148 -1.54 -34.27 7.49
CA GLY A 148 -0.60 -35.39 7.44
C GLY A 148 0.53 -35.28 8.47
N ARG A 149 1.74 -35.67 8.10
CA ARG A 149 2.95 -35.67 8.95
C ARG A 149 4.20 -35.37 8.13
N LEU A 150 5.28 -34.99 8.81
CA LEU A 150 6.60 -34.84 8.19
C LEU A 150 7.19 -36.20 7.72
N PRO A 151 8.11 -36.18 6.74
CA PRO A 151 8.81 -37.36 6.27
C PRO A 151 9.56 -38.05 7.44
N GLN A 152 9.56 -39.37 7.43
CA GLN A 152 10.27 -40.21 8.43
C GLN A 152 11.34 -41.08 7.79
N ASP A 153 11.33 -41.22 6.45
CA ASP A 153 12.33 -41.96 5.71
C ASP A 153 12.67 -41.34 4.36
N ASP A 154 13.64 -41.92 3.64
CA ASP A 154 14.15 -41.42 2.36
C ASP A 154 13.21 -41.59 1.18
N HIS A 155 12.04 -42.18 1.37
CA HIS A 155 11.01 -42.40 0.35
C HIS A 155 9.77 -41.52 0.57
N GLU A 156 9.84 -40.59 1.51
CA GLU A 156 8.71 -39.75 1.90
C GLU A 156 8.99 -38.28 1.58
N ILE A 157 7.95 -37.54 1.23
CA ILE A 157 7.98 -36.12 0.89
C ILE A 157 6.78 -35.41 1.50
N VAL A 158 6.96 -34.16 1.90
CA VAL A 158 5.86 -33.23 2.18
C VAL A 158 5.87 -32.11 1.16
N LEU A 159 4.68 -31.73 0.76
CA LEU A 159 4.46 -30.74 -0.30
C LEU A 159 3.94 -29.42 0.27
N ASP A 160 4.15 -28.36 -0.47
CA ASP A 160 3.46 -27.10 -0.25
C ASP A 160 1.93 -27.31 -0.22
N ASN A 161 1.27 -26.67 0.72
CA ASN A 161 -0.18 -26.74 0.86
C ASN A 161 -0.95 -26.25 -0.39
N LEU A 162 -0.35 -25.42 -1.25
CA LEU A 162 -0.93 -25.04 -2.55
C LEU A 162 -1.17 -26.23 -3.46
N LEU A 163 -0.30 -27.22 -3.43
CA LEU A 163 -0.37 -28.40 -4.30
C LEU A 163 -1.53 -29.35 -3.94
N ALA A 164 -2.07 -29.23 -2.73
CA ALA A 164 -3.30 -29.92 -2.36
C ALA A 164 -4.50 -29.42 -3.19
N GLU A 165 -4.50 -28.14 -3.56
CA GLU A 165 -5.53 -27.54 -4.43
C GLU A 165 -5.34 -27.96 -5.90
N SER A 166 -4.09 -28.27 -6.29
CA SER A 166 -3.74 -28.76 -7.63
C SER A 166 -4.00 -30.26 -7.84
N GLY A 167 -4.57 -30.95 -6.87
CA GLY A 167 -5.03 -32.34 -6.99
C GLY A 167 -4.11 -33.40 -6.38
N TYR A 168 -3.00 -33.02 -5.75
CA TYR A 168 -2.15 -33.97 -5.01
C TYR A 168 -2.78 -34.33 -3.65
N ALA A 169 -2.64 -35.59 -3.24
CA ALA A 169 -3.21 -36.09 -1.99
C ALA A 169 -2.19 -36.91 -1.15
N ILE A 170 -2.43 -36.99 0.15
CA ILE A 170 -1.61 -37.79 1.04
C ILE A 170 -1.72 -39.27 0.64
N GLY A 171 -0.57 -39.91 0.42
CA GLY A 171 -0.48 -41.30 -0.04
C GLY A 171 -0.20 -41.44 -1.53
N ASP A 172 -0.23 -40.36 -2.30
CA ASP A 172 0.14 -40.41 -3.70
C ASP A 172 1.64 -40.71 -3.87
N SER A 173 1.97 -41.42 -4.96
CA SER A 173 3.34 -41.61 -5.39
C SER A 173 3.68 -40.59 -6.44
N VAL A 174 4.74 -39.83 -6.22
CA VAL A 174 5.23 -38.79 -7.12
C VAL A 174 6.63 -39.09 -7.62
N THR A 175 6.88 -38.80 -8.89
CA THR A 175 8.19 -38.93 -9.51
C THR A 175 8.81 -37.54 -9.59
N LEU A 176 9.98 -37.38 -8.99
CA LEU A 176 10.82 -36.18 -9.07
C LEU A 176 11.89 -36.41 -10.11
N THR A 177 12.06 -35.45 -11.00
CA THR A 177 13.07 -35.45 -12.07
C THR A 177 13.93 -34.21 -11.98
N THR A 178 15.25 -34.38 -12.03
CA THR A 178 16.25 -33.33 -12.13
C THR A 178 17.22 -33.64 -13.24
N SER A 179 18.13 -32.74 -13.56
CA SER A 179 19.25 -32.99 -14.48
C SER A 179 20.16 -34.16 -14.02
N GLY A 180 20.15 -34.48 -12.73
CA GLY A 180 20.95 -35.55 -12.11
C GLY A 180 20.30 -36.92 -12.11
N GLY A 181 19.00 -37.04 -12.18
CA GLY A 181 18.28 -38.30 -12.14
C GLY A 181 16.83 -38.19 -11.77
N THR A 182 16.17 -39.33 -11.55
CA THR A 182 14.78 -39.44 -11.15
C THR A 182 14.67 -40.27 -9.86
N THR A 183 13.71 -39.92 -9.00
CA THR A 183 13.37 -40.70 -7.82
C THR A 183 11.86 -40.72 -7.60
N GLU A 184 11.35 -41.79 -6.99
CA GLU A 184 9.93 -41.90 -6.60
C GLU A 184 9.79 -41.70 -5.08
N LEU A 185 8.87 -40.83 -4.67
CA LEU A 185 8.58 -40.54 -3.27
C LEU A 185 7.08 -40.58 -3.00
N TYR A 186 6.69 -40.83 -1.73
CA TYR A 186 5.32 -40.87 -1.27
C TYR A 186 4.97 -39.58 -0.50
N VAL A 187 3.86 -38.96 -0.86
CA VAL A 187 3.36 -37.78 -0.19
C VAL A 187 2.81 -38.15 1.21
N THR A 188 3.39 -37.60 2.27
CA THR A 188 3.01 -37.84 3.66
C THR A 188 2.27 -36.71 4.32
N GLY A 189 2.29 -35.51 3.75
CA GLY A 189 1.59 -34.35 4.29
C GLY A 189 1.73 -33.12 3.43
N PHE A 190 1.03 -32.10 3.86
CA PHE A 190 1.11 -30.74 3.31
C PHE A 190 1.54 -29.77 4.40
N VAL A 191 2.44 -28.84 4.03
CA VAL A 191 3.07 -27.91 4.96
C VAL A 191 3.02 -26.48 4.45
N GLU A 192 3.16 -25.53 5.36
CA GLU A 192 3.45 -24.13 5.09
C GLU A 192 4.83 -23.80 5.68
N SER A 193 5.61 -22.97 4.97
CA SER A 193 6.92 -22.51 5.40
C SER A 193 6.94 -20.99 5.45
N ALA A 194 7.58 -20.44 6.48
CA ALA A 194 7.80 -19.00 6.62
C ALA A 194 8.68 -18.40 5.52
N ARG A 195 9.44 -19.24 4.81
CA ARG A 195 10.23 -18.87 3.63
C ARG A 195 9.34 -18.44 2.45
N TYR A 196 8.14 -19.00 2.35
CA TYR A 196 7.21 -18.81 1.23
C TYR A 196 5.87 -18.25 1.69
N ILE A 197 5.90 -17.04 2.25
CA ILE A 197 4.67 -16.38 2.77
C ILE A 197 3.72 -15.90 1.68
N SER A 198 4.19 -15.66 0.44
CA SER A 198 3.31 -15.30 -0.68
C SER A 198 2.37 -16.46 -1.03
N SER A 199 1.12 -16.18 -1.38
CA SER A 199 0.14 -17.17 -1.86
C SER A 199 0.24 -17.44 -3.36
N PHE A 200 0.89 -16.57 -4.12
CA PHE A 200 0.93 -16.61 -5.58
C PHE A 200 2.32 -16.85 -6.14
N ASP A 201 3.35 -16.42 -5.46
CA ASP A 201 4.73 -16.49 -5.93
C ASP A 201 5.55 -17.44 -5.04
N ARG A 202 6.25 -18.37 -5.69
CA ARG A 202 7.18 -19.31 -5.09
C ARG A 202 8.62 -19.11 -5.54
N GLY A 203 8.85 -18.04 -6.29
CA GLY A 203 10.15 -17.72 -6.85
C GLY A 203 10.40 -18.32 -8.24
N THR A 204 11.61 -18.10 -8.74
CA THR A 204 12.06 -18.57 -10.04
C THR A 204 12.72 -19.94 -9.93
N SER A 205 12.55 -20.78 -10.95
CA SER A 205 13.20 -22.08 -11.09
C SER A 205 14.24 -22.04 -12.22
N THR A 206 15.31 -22.80 -12.06
CA THR A 206 16.34 -22.97 -13.12
C THR A 206 15.98 -24.02 -14.16
N ILE A 207 14.79 -24.63 -14.04
CA ILE A 207 14.31 -25.69 -14.92
C ILE A 207 12.85 -25.43 -15.32
N GLY A 208 12.37 -26.17 -16.30
CA GLY A 208 10.97 -26.13 -16.73
C GLY A 208 10.58 -24.80 -17.36
N SER A 209 9.53 -24.16 -16.82
CA SER A 209 9.01 -22.86 -17.27
C SER A 209 9.76 -21.65 -16.71
N GLY A 210 10.78 -21.86 -15.88
CA GLY A 210 11.47 -20.77 -15.20
C GLY A 210 10.78 -20.25 -13.93
N LYS A 211 9.57 -20.76 -13.61
CA LYS A 211 8.82 -20.46 -12.40
C LYS A 211 8.77 -21.68 -11.48
N SER A 212 8.69 -21.44 -10.19
CA SER A 212 8.40 -22.49 -9.22
C SER A 212 6.90 -22.51 -8.90
N ASP A 213 6.25 -23.67 -9.09
CA ASP A 213 4.83 -23.88 -8.80
C ASP A 213 4.60 -24.17 -7.31
N GLY A 214 5.66 -24.56 -6.58
CA GLY A 214 5.60 -24.90 -5.18
C GLY A 214 6.96 -25.25 -4.58
N PHE A 215 6.93 -25.65 -3.34
CA PHE A 215 8.09 -26.21 -2.66
C PHE A 215 7.78 -27.56 -2.05
N ALA A 216 8.82 -28.32 -1.76
CA ALA A 216 8.69 -29.60 -1.09
C ALA A 216 9.89 -29.84 -0.17
N TYR A 217 9.65 -30.62 0.89
CA TYR A 217 10.71 -31.05 1.79
C TYR A 217 10.84 -32.56 1.81
N ALA A 218 12.07 -33.03 1.68
CA ALA A 218 12.42 -34.46 1.74
C ALA A 218 13.68 -34.68 2.56
N SER A 219 14.07 -35.95 2.81
CA SER A 219 15.35 -36.22 3.47
C SER A 219 16.52 -35.75 2.61
N GLY A 220 17.62 -35.33 3.24
CA GLY A 220 18.84 -35.00 2.52
C GLY A 220 19.37 -36.14 1.66
N ASN A 221 19.14 -37.40 2.04
CA ASN A 221 19.51 -38.59 1.26
C ASN A 221 18.70 -38.73 -0.04
N ALA A 222 17.38 -38.43 0.03
CA ALA A 222 16.53 -38.43 -1.15
C ALA A 222 17.01 -37.38 -2.16
N ILE A 223 17.33 -36.18 -1.70
CA ILE A 223 17.83 -35.10 -2.54
C ILE A 223 19.24 -35.40 -3.08
N ALA A 224 20.13 -35.91 -2.25
CA ALA A 224 21.48 -36.30 -2.69
C ALA A 224 21.45 -37.35 -3.80
N LYS A 225 20.49 -38.28 -3.82
CA LYS A 225 20.30 -39.23 -4.92
C LYS A 225 19.96 -38.57 -6.24
N LEU A 226 19.20 -37.47 -6.21
CA LEU A 226 18.86 -36.66 -7.39
C LEU A 226 20.05 -35.83 -7.91
N GLY A 227 20.93 -35.41 -7.00
CA GLY A 227 22.10 -34.58 -7.32
C GLY A 227 23.40 -35.35 -7.59
N THR A 228 23.45 -36.68 -7.40
CA THR A 228 24.73 -37.48 -7.46
C THR A 228 25.41 -37.46 -8.81
N ARG A 229 24.90 -36.83 -9.82
CA ARG A 229 25.54 -36.61 -11.12
C ARG A 229 26.17 -35.22 -11.31
N MET A 230 26.24 -34.39 -10.28
CA MET A 230 26.99 -33.13 -10.34
C MET A 230 28.48 -33.37 -10.06
N PRO A 231 29.32 -33.52 -11.14
CA PRO A 231 30.75 -33.83 -10.94
C PRO A 231 31.51 -32.74 -10.18
N MET A 232 30.99 -31.50 -10.22
CA MET A 232 31.63 -30.35 -9.58
C MET A 232 31.50 -30.37 -8.05
N MET A 233 30.37 -30.69 -7.48
CA MET A 233 30.25 -30.78 -6.01
C MET A 233 31.14 -31.86 -5.39
N ALA A 234 31.29 -33.01 -6.08
CA ALA A 234 32.18 -34.05 -5.65
C ALA A 234 33.68 -33.67 -5.72
N MET A 235 34.07 -32.74 -6.60
CA MET A 235 35.41 -32.27 -6.78
C MET A 235 35.91 -31.35 -5.64
N PHE A 236 34.96 -30.59 -5.05
CA PHE A 236 35.27 -29.64 -3.96
C PHE A 236 34.89 -30.15 -2.57
N ALA A 237 34.60 -31.44 -2.40
CA ALA A 237 34.09 -32.04 -1.14
C ALA A 237 32.88 -31.29 -0.55
N ALA A 238 32.21 -30.48 -1.36
CA ALA A 238 31.00 -29.74 -0.95
C ALA A 238 29.85 -30.71 -0.73
N ARG A 239 29.10 -30.50 0.35
CA ARG A 239 27.96 -31.32 0.74
C ARG A 239 26.66 -30.58 0.70
N TYR A 240 26.72 -29.26 0.87
CA TYR A 240 25.58 -28.40 1.01
C TYR A 240 25.51 -27.38 -0.12
N THR A 241 24.30 -27.05 -0.56
CA THR A 241 24.10 -26.02 -1.58
C THR A 241 24.00 -24.64 -0.97
N GLN A 242 23.48 -24.56 0.25
CA GLN A 242 23.34 -23.32 1.01
C GLN A 242 23.46 -23.57 2.51
N VAL A 243 23.68 -22.49 3.25
CA VAL A 243 23.68 -22.48 4.72
C VAL A 243 22.77 -21.37 5.19
N GLU A 244 21.90 -21.70 6.12
CA GLU A 244 21.00 -20.77 6.77
C GLU A 244 21.57 -20.32 8.10
N ILE A 245 21.51 -19.03 8.36
CA ILE A 245 22.20 -18.41 9.49
C ILE A 245 21.22 -17.54 10.25
N ARG A 246 21.18 -17.69 11.58
CA ARG A 246 20.46 -16.80 12.47
C ARG A 246 21.44 -15.88 13.19
N VAL A 247 21.08 -14.59 13.24
CA VAL A 247 21.90 -13.55 13.86
C VAL A 247 21.54 -13.39 15.34
N ALA A 248 22.55 -13.29 16.18
CA ALA A 248 22.38 -13.14 17.62
C ALA A 248 21.72 -11.80 17.98
N GLY A 249 20.62 -11.85 18.71
CA GLY A 249 19.85 -10.67 19.12
C GLY A 249 18.88 -10.14 18.06
N ALA A 250 18.84 -10.72 16.85
CA ALA A 250 17.89 -10.35 15.81
C ALA A 250 16.43 -10.62 16.24
N GLU A 251 16.19 -11.68 17.01
CA GLU A 251 14.86 -12.04 17.53
C GLU A 251 14.28 -11.05 18.54
N GLU A 252 15.08 -10.14 19.10
CA GLU A 252 14.62 -9.09 20.01
C GLU A 252 14.15 -7.83 19.24
N LEU A 253 14.46 -7.75 17.95
CA LEU A 253 14.17 -6.64 17.07
C LEU A 253 13.07 -7.03 16.07
N ASN A 254 12.20 -6.09 15.74
CA ASN A 254 11.26 -6.34 14.66
C ASN A 254 12.01 -6.34 13.33
N CYS A 255 11.86 -7.39 12.53
CA CYS A 255 12.60 -7.60 11.28
C CYS A 255 12.35 -6.53 10.20
N PHE A 256 11.35 -5.67 10.35
CA PHE A 256 11.05 -4.55 9.46
C PHE A 256 11.58 -3.20 10.00
N THR A 257 12.66 -3.19 10.75
CA THR A 257 13.26 -1.97 11.32
C THR A 257 14.70 -1.80 10.86
N ASP A 258 15.14 -0.54 10.71
CA ASP A 258 16.52 -0.18 10.36
C ASP A 258 17.56 -0.71 11.38
N GLU A 259 17.12 -0.98 12.62
CA GLU A 259 18.00 -1.54 13.67
C GLU A 259 18.30 -3.02 13.40
N TYR A 260 17.29 -3.77 12.95
CA TYR A 260 17.43 -5.16 12.53
C TYR A 260 18.33 -5.25 11.29
N GLU A 261 18.05 -4.45 10.24
CA GLU A 261 18.84 -4.44 9.01
C GLU A 261 20.32 -4.16 9.30
N ARG A 262 20.62 -3.13 10.08
CA ARG A 262 22.01 -2.82 10.46
C ARG A 262 22.70 -3.95 11.23
N LEU A 263 21.96 -4.63 12.11
CA LEU A 263 22.51 -5.76 12.87
C LEU A 263 22.84 -6.95 11.94
N VAL A 264 21.96 -7.23 10.99
CA VAL A 264 22.14 -8.30 9.99
C VAL A 264 23.29 -7.96 9.04
N ASP A 265 23.33 -6.73 8.52
CA ASP A 265 24.38 -6.26 7.60
C ASP A 265 25.78 -6.35 8.22
N GLU A 266 25.93 -6.05 9.52
CA GLU A 266 27.23 -6.24 10.19
C GLU A 266 27.72 -7.69 10.13
N VAL A 267 26.82 -8.67 10.19
CA VAL A 267 27.15 -10.10 10.10
C VAL A 267 27.37 -10.50 8.65
N VAL A 268 26.55 -9.99 7.71
CA VAL A 268 26.74 -10.19 6.26
C VAL A 268 28.16 -9.81 5.85
N HIS A 269 28.62 -8.61 6.19
CA HIS A 269 30.00 -8.18 5.86
C HIS A 269 31.07 -9.08 6.41
N ARG A 270 30.88 -9.71 7.58
CA ARG A 270 31.83 -10.67 8.14
C ARG A 270 31.84 -11.99 7.38
N ILE A 271 30.64 -12.43 6.92
CA ILE A 271 30.50 -13.64 6.10
C ILE A 271 31.12 -13.41 4.72
N GLU A 272 30.87 -12.27 4.09
CA GLU A 272 31.51 -11.90 2.83
C GLU A 272 33.05 -11.83 2.95
N ALA A 273 33.55 -11.23 4.02
CA ALA A 273 34.96 -11.20 4.29
C ALA A 273 35.59 -12.61 4.48
N TYR A 274 34.84 -13.56 5.03
CA TYR A 274 35.25 -14.97 5.05
C TYR A 274 35.22 -15.56 3.64
N GLY A 275 34.16 -15.34 2.89
CA GLY A 275 34.01 -15.78 1.49
C GLY A 275 35.16 -15.32 0.60
N ASP A 276 35.60 -14.08 0.75
CA ASP A 276 36.78 -13.52 0.04
C ASP A 276 38.10 -14.23 0.31
N THR A 277 38.18 -15.01 1.39
CA THR A 277 39.33 -15.83 1.69
C THR A 277 39.37 -17.18 0.95
N THR A 278 38.25 -17.55 0.34
CA THR A 278 38.08 -18.81 -0.42
C THR A 278 38.33 -18.59 -1.92
N GLU A 279 38.50 -19.67 -2.67
CA GLU A 279 38.66 -19.59 -4.13
C GLU A 279 37.32 -19.52 -4.87
N ALA A 280 36.18 -19.66 -4.17
CA ALA A 280 34.82 -19.67 -4.70
C ALA A 280 34.13 -18.30 -4.54
N THR A 281 33.23 -17.98 -5.42
CA THR A 281 32.38 -16.81 -5.27
C THR A 281 31.26 -17.13 -4.30
N TRP A 282 31.08 -16.28 -3.29
CA TRP A 282 30.02 -16.39 -2.31
C TRP A 282 28.88 -15.41 -2.61
N TYR A 283 27.69 -15.88 -2.39
CA TYR A 283 26.46 -15.08 -2.49
C TYR A 283 25.79 -15.10 -1.12
N VAL A 284 25.73 -13.95 -0.48
CA VAL A 284 25.12 -13.78 0.85
C VAL A 284 23.83 -12.99 0.68
N GLN A 285 22.71 -13.60 1.02
CA GLN A 285 21.38 -13.03 0.89
C GLN A 285 20.77 -12.85 2.28
N THR A 286 20.00 -11.77 2.44
CA THR A 286 19.20 -11.51 3.63
C THR A 286 17.72 -11.80 3.37
N ARG A 287 16.87 -11.66 4.38
CA ARG A 287 15.40 -11.77 4.19
C ARG A 287 14.87 -10.81 3.13
N SER A 288 15.48 -9.64 2.94
CA SER A 288 15.06 -8.64 1.94
C SER A 288 15.24 -9.13 0.50
N ASN A 289 16.10 -10.12 0.25
CA ASN A 289 16.22 -10.77 -1.06
C ASN A 289 15.13 -11.83 -1.31
N ASN A 290 14.37 -12.21 -0.27
CA ASN A 290 13.23 -13.12 -0.45
C ASN A 290 12.05 -12.35 -1.04
N PRO A 291 11.52 -12.74 -2.24
CA PRO A 291 10.44 -12.01 -2.92
C PRO A 291 9.20 -11.83 -2.05
N GLY A 292 8.76 -12.88 -1.35
CA GLY A 292 7.58 -12.83 -0.49
C GLY A 292 7.75 -11.84 0.68
N TYR A 293 8.93 -11.80 1.30
CA TYR A 293 9.23 -10.87 2.38
C TYR A 293 9.32 -9.43 1.88
N SER A 294 10.07 -9.18 0.80
CA SER A 294 10.27 -7.84 0.24
C SER A 294 8.96 -7.23 -0.24
N ASP A 295 8.12 -8.02 -0.92
CA ASP A 295 6.80 -7.58 -1.36
C ASP A 295 5.86 -7.30 -0.18
N TYR A 296 5.88 -8.14 0.86
CA TYR A 296 5.13 -7.88 2.09
C TYR A 296 5.59 -6.59 2.78
N SER A 297 6.89 -6.37 2.90
CA SER A 297 7.47 -5.15 3.47
C SER A 297 7.03 -3.92 2.66
N ALA A 298 7.18 -3.94 1.35
CA ALA A 298 6.75 -2.86 0.47
C ALA A 298 5.25 -2.56 0.60
N ASN A 299 4.41 -3.59 0.70
CA ASN A 299 2.97 -3.41 0.90
C ASN A 299 2.63 -2.80 2.26
N THR A 300 3.34 -3.18 3.33
CA THR A 300 3.14 -2.55 4.66
C THR A 300 3.56 -1.09 4.66
N ASP A 301 4.62 -0.73 3.94
CA ASP A 301 5.10 0.66 3.83
C ASP A 301 4.17 1.52 2.97
N ARG A 302 3.59 0.97 1.90
CA ARG A 302 2.50 1.63 1.14
C ARG A 302 1.30 1.95 2.03
N ILE A 303 0.88 1.02 2.89
CA ILE A 303 -0.20 1.28 3.86
C ILE A 303 0.22 2.36 4.86
N ALA A 304 1.44 2.33 5.38
CA ALA A 304 1.95 3.31 6.33
C ALA A 304 2.01 4.72 5.72
N ALA A 305 2.39 4.85 4.46
CA ALA A 305 2.38 6.10 3.70
C ALA A 305 0.95 6.67 3.58
N VAL A 306 -0.01 5.86 3.12
CA VAL A 306 -1.44 6.24 3.06
C VAL A 306 -1.96 6.62 4.44
N ALA A 307 -1.58 5.86 5.49
CA ALA A 307 -1.99 6.08 6.87
C ALA A 307 -1.45 7.38 7.49
N THR A 308 -0.44 7.99 6.90
CA THR A 308 0.13 9.23 7.42
C THR A 308 -0.67 10.45 6.98
N PHE A 309 -1.01 10.57 5.71
CA PHE A 309 -1.59 11.78 5.14
C PHE A 309 -3.12 11.76 5.05
N PHE A 310 -3.70 10.65 4.66
CA PHE A 310 -5.14 10.57 4.43
C PHE A 310 -5.95 10.81 5.72
N PRO A 311 -5.61 10.21 6.88
CA PRO A 311 -6.31 10.48 8.13
C PRO A 311 -6.16 11.93 8.63
N LEU A 312 -5.04 12.59 8.35
CA LEU A 312 -4.84 14.00 8.69
C LEU A 312 -5.87 14.88 8.00
N ILE A 313 -6.17 14.61 6.75
CA ILE A 313 -7.17 15.36 5.98
C ILE A 313 -8.57 15.11 6.53
N PHE A 314 -8.90 13.87 6.91
CA PHE A 314 -10.13 13.55 7.61
C PHE A 314 -10.27 14.36 8.90
N LEU A 315 -9.19 14.48 9.66
CA LEU A 315 -9.15 15.28 10.89
C LEU A 315 -9.44 16.75 10.62
N ILE A 316 -8.85 17.32 9.58
CA ILE A 316 -9.08 18.72 9.17
C ILE A 316 -10.55 18.94 8.80
N VAL A 317 -11.14 18.06 8.00
CA VAL A 317 -12.55 18.14 7.62
C VAL A 317 -13.46 17.99 8.84
N ALA A 318 -13.18 17.03 9.71
CA ALA A 318 -13.92 16.84 10.96
C ALA A 318 -13.85 18.08 11.87
N ALA A 319 -12.67 18.65 12.03
CA ALA A 319 -12.45 19.88 12.79
C ALA A 319 -13.22 21.08 12.21
N LEU A 320 -13.24 21.23 10.91
CA LEU A 320 -13.98 22.28 10.20
C LEU A 320 -15.50 22.14 10.45
N VAL A 321 -16.03 20.92 10.34
CA VAL A 321 -17.45 20.66 10.58
C VAL A 321 -17.79 20.86 12.06
N ALA A 322 -16.94 20.44 12.98
CA ALA A 322 -17.11 20.71 14.40
C ALA A 322 -17.07 22.20 14.72
N LEU A 323 -16.16 22.96 14.12
CA LEU A 323 -16.10 24.43 14.26
C LEU A 323 -17.41 25.07 13.78
N THR A 324 -17.95 24.63 12.63
CA THR A 324 -19.21 25.14 12.13
C THR A 324 -20.37 24.83 13.09
N THR A 325 -20.43 23.60 13.61
CA THR A 325 -21.47 23.15 14.55
C THR A 325 -21.41 23.90 15.86
N MET A 326 -20.22 24.06 16.45
CA MET A 326 -20.03 24.78 17.71
C MET A 326 -20.31 26.28 17.57
N THR A 327 -19.85 26.92 16.51
CA THR A 327 -20.15 28.33 16.24
C THR A 327 -21.65 28.58 16.18
N ARG A 328 -22.40 27.70 15.55
CA ARG A 328 -23.87 27.82 15.44
C ARG A 328 -24.56 27.58 16.77
N MET A 329 -24.14 26.55 17.52
CA MET A 329 -24.68 26.30 18.86
C MET A 329 -24.56 27.53 19.75
N VAL A 330 -23.40 28.19 19.75
CA VAL A 330 -23.15 29.41 20.50
C VAL A 330 -24.01 30.57 20.01
N GLU A 331 -24.20 30.75 18.68
CA GLU A 331 -25.06 31.80 18.12
C GLU A 331 -26.52 31.61 18.48
N GLU A 332 -27.05 30.38 18.54
CA GLU A 332 -28.42 30.11 18.95
C GLU A 332 -28.68 30.36 20.44
N GLN A 333 -27.67 30.04 21.30
CA GLN A 333 -27.76 30.24 22.74
C GLN A 333 -27.33 31.63 23.19
N ARG A 334 -27.18 32.56 22.26
CA ARG A 334 -26.71 33.92 22.49
C ARG A 334 -27.52 34.65 23.58
N VAL A 335 -28.87 34.49 23.56
CA VAL A 335 -29.76 35.11 24.57
C VAL A 335 -29.50 34.55 25.95
N GLN A 336 -29.35 33.23 26.09
CA GLN A 336 -29.02 32.56 27.35
C GLN A 336 -27.66 32.99 27.87
N MET A 337 -26.66 33.08 27.01
CA MET A 337 -25.34 33.60 27.34
C MET A 337 -25.41 35.07 27.83
N GLY A 338 -26.24 35.89 27.18
CA GLY A 338 -26.49 37.27 27.57
C GLY A 338 -27.16 37.38 28.96
N THR A 339 -28.17 36.53 29.22
CA THR A 339 -28.86 36.42 30.50
C THR A 339 -27.90 36.01 31.63
N LEU A 340 -27.08 34.97 31.43
CA LEU A 340 -26.06 34.56 32.41
C LEU A 340 -25.04 35.65 32.67
N LYS A 341 -24.61 36.38 31.64
CA LYS A 341 -23.68 37.52 31.78
C LYS A 341 -24.32 38.68 32.53
N ALA A 342 -25.63 38.97 32.26
CA ALA A 342 -26.38 40.00 32.98
C ALA A 342 -26.61 39.65 34.46
N LEU A 343 -26.76 38.37 34.80
CA LEU A 343 -26.87 37.84 36.15
C LEU A 343 -25.51 37.81 36.91
N GLY A 344 -24.44 38.31 36.29
CA GLY A 344 -23.13 38.44 36.97
C GLY A 344 -22.23 37.20 36.89
N TYR A 345 -22.56 36.19 36.05
CA TYR A 345 -21.65 35.07 35.85
C TYR A 345 -20.39 35.55 35.08
N SER A 346 -19.24 35.09 35.50
CA SER A 346 -17.99 35.42 34.83
C SER A 346 -17.93 34.82 33.43
N GLN A 347 -17.30 35.52 32.47
CA GLN A 347 -17.14 35.02 31.13
C GLN A 347 -16.48 33.64 31.09
N ARG A 348 -15.48 33.37 31.97
CA ARG A 348 -14.82 32.05 32.11
C ARG A 348 -15.81 30.96 32.51
N ALA A 349 -16.77 31.23 33.38
CA ALA A 349 -17.77 30.24 33.82
C ALA A 349 -18.76 29.91 32.68
N ILE A 350 -19.15 30.91 31.89
CA ILE A 350 -20.04 30.72 30.73
C ILE A 350 -19.30 29.93 29.65
N VAL A 351 -18.07 30.29 29.30
CA VAL A 351 -17.24 29.54 28.32
C VAL A 351 -17.02 28.09 28.76
N ALA A 352 -16.72 27.87 30.05
CA ALA A 352 -16.51 26.53 30.60
C ALA A 352 -17.72 25.59 30.43
N GLN A 353 -18.95 26.10 30.43
CA GLN A 353 -20.14 25.29 30.16
C GLN A 353 -20.15 24.73 28.75
N TYR A 354 -19.83 25.57 27.74
CA TYR A 354 -19.77 25.15 26.32
C TYR A 354 -18.56 24.28 26.02
N LEU A 355 -17.42 24.54 26.70
CA LEU A 355 -16.24 23.67 26.62
C LEU A 355 -16.54 22.29 27.20
N MET A 356 -17.20 22.18 28.36
CA MET A 356 -17.58 20.89 28.93
C MET A 356 -18.51 20.10 28.01
N TYR A 357 -19.46 20.78 27.35
CA TYR A 357 -20.31 20.14 26.36
C TYR A 357 -19.50 19.57 25.18
N ALA A 358 -18.57 20.36 24.63
CA ALA A 358 -17.70 19.96 23.53
C ALA A 358 -16.78 18.79 23.93
N ILE A 359 -16.15 18.88 25.11
CA ILE A 359 -15.25 17.85 25.65
C ILE A 359 -15.99 16.53 25.87
N VAL A 360 -17.15 16.53 26.53
CA VAL A 360 -17.88 15.29 26.82
C VAL A 360 -18.34 14.62 25.54
N ALA A 361 -18.93 15.38 24.60
CA ALA A 361 -19.39 14.81 23.35
C ALA A 361 -18.25 14.28 22.47
N SER A 362 -17.15 15.03 22.36
CA SER A 362 -15.99 14.61 21.57
C SER A 362 -15.22 13.46 22.23
N LEU A 363 -15.04 13.47 23.55
CA LEU A 363 -14.34 12.41 24.27
C LEU A 363 -15.06 11.05 24.12
N LEU A 364 -16.38 11.04 24.36
CA LEU A 364 -17.16 9.82 24.21
C LEU A 364 -17.14 9.30 22.75
N GLY A 365 -17.22 10.21 21.77
CA GLY A 365 -17.08 9.86 20.37
C GLY A 365 -15.69 9.33 20.05
N SER A 366 -14.65 10.00 20.50
CA SER A 366 -13.27 9.62 20.25
C SER A 366 -12.88 8.26 20.87
N VAL A 367 -13.33 8.00 22.11
CA VAL A 367 -13.09 6.69 22.76
C VAL A 367 -13.80 5.57 22.01
N LEU A 368 -15.07 5.75 21.65
CA LEU A 368 -15.77 4.75 20.83
C LEU A 368 -15.10 4.60 19.48
N GLY A 369 -14.70 5.73 18.87
CA GLY A 369 -14.00 5.74 17.59
C GLY A 369 -12.68 4.97 17.62
N SER A 370 -11.86 5.16 18.67
CA SER A 370 -10.59 4.42 18.80
C SER A 370 -10.81 2.92 18.93
N LEU A 371 -11.78 2.49 19.76
CA LEU A 371 -12.10 1.08 19.91
C LEU A 371 -12.59 0.43 18.60
N LEU A 372 -13.47 1.12 17.88
CA LEU A 372 -13.96 0.65 16.59
C LEU A 372 -12.87 0.69 15.51
N GLY A 373 -12.00 1.70 15.55
CA GLY A 373 -10.91 1.87 14.59
C GLY A 373 -9.91 0.74 14.67
N PHE A 374 -9.38 0.43 15.85
CA PHE A 374 -8.43 -0.67 16.05
C PHE A 374 -9.01 -2.06 15.77
N TRP A 375 -10.32 -2.21 15.85
CA TRP A 375 -10.93 -3.48 15.50
C TRP A 375 -11.28 -3.59 14.02
N LEU A 376 -11.98 -2.60 13.46
CA LEU A 376 -12.58 -2.71 12.13
C LEU A 376 -11.53 -2.66 11.00
N PHE A 377 -10.69 -1.61 11.00
CA PHE A 377 -9.80 -1.37 9.86
C PHE A 377 -8.66 -2.41 9.75
N PRO A 378 -7.91 -2.70 10.82
CA PRO A 378 -6.87 -3.72 10.76
C PRO A 378 -7.43 -5.10 10.41
N THR A 379 -8.60 -5.48 10.97
CA THR A 379 -9.23 -6.77 10.65
C THR A 379 -9.60 -6.87 9.17
N VAL A 380 -10.18 -5.83 8.58
CA VAL A 380 -10.56 -5.87 7.15
C VAL A 380 -9.32 -5.82 6.26
N ILE A 381 -8.34 -4.98 6.58
CA ILE A 381 -7.08 -4.90 5.84
C ILE A 381 -6.31 -6.21 5.98
N GLY A 382 -6.15 -6.74 7.19
CA GLY A 382 -5.50 -8.03 7.41
C GLY A 382 -6.19 -9.20 6.70
N SER A 383 -7.54 -9.21 6.64
CA SER A 383 -8.27 -10.22 5.86
C SER A 383 -8.05 -10.08 4.35
N ALA A 384 -7.89 -8.87 3.85
CA ALA A 384 -7.59 -8.62 2.44
C ALA A 384 -6.18 -9.11 2.09
N TYR A 385 -5.19 -8.76 2.90
CA TYR A 385 -3.81 -9.23 2.73
C TYR A 385 -3.64 -10.71 3.02
N GLY A 386 -4.52 -11.33 3.81
CA GLY A 386 -4.57 -12.79 4.01
C GLY A 386 -4.93 -13.58 2.75
N ILE A 387 -5.35 -12.94 1.67
CA ILE A 387 -5.49 -13.55 0.34
C ILE A 387 -4.11 -13.71 -0.32
N MET A 388 -3.25 -12.70 -0.16
CA MET A 388 -1.92 -12.68 -0.77
C MET A 388 -0.86 -13.40 0.06
N TYR A 389 -0.97 -13.33 1.39
CA TYR A 389 0.06 -13.83 2.29
C TYR A 389 -0.53 -14.81 3.29
N ARG A 390 0.13 -15.94 3.43
CA ARG A 390 -0.21 -16.99 4.39
C ARG A 390 0.44 -16.69 5.73
N LEU A 391 -0.19 -15.80 6.49
CA LEU A 391 0.24 -15.41 7.83
C LEU A 391 -0.84 -15.81 8.84
N PRO A 392 -0.61 -16.83 9.66
CA PRO A 392 -1.58 -17.25 10.67
C PRO A 392 -1.69 -16.22 11.80
N ASN A 393 -2.89 -16.12 12.41
CA ASN A 393 -3.14 -15.33 13.63
C ASN A 393 -2.84 -13.82 13.53
N PHE A 394 -3.50 -13.12 12.60
CA PHE A 394 -3.38 -11.67 12.47
C PHE A 394 -3.64 -10.95 13.81
N GLN A 395 -2.65 -10.19 14.29
CA GLN A 395 -2.66 -9.53 15.58
C GLN A 395 -3.15 -8.08 15.45
N THR A 396 -4.09 -7.67 16.31
CA THR A 396 -4.61 -6.30 16.35
C THR A 396 -4.52 -5.74 17.78
N PRO A 397 -3.33 -5.39 18.27
CA PRO A 397 -3.16 -4.84 19.60
C PRO A 397 -3.74 -3.42 19.71
N TYR A 398 -4.01 -3.00 20.93
CA TYR A 398 -4.45 -1.64 21.20
C TYR A 398 -3.23 -0.71 21.38
N TRP A 399 -2.93 0.11 20.37
CA TRP A 399 -1.85 1.09 20.39
C TRP A 399 -2.26 2.33 21.18
N ALA A 400 -1.84 2.41 22.44
CA ALA A 400 -2.24 3.47 23.35
C ALA A 400 -1.71 4.86 22.95
N ASP A 401 -0.55 4.94 22.34
CA ASP A 401 0.09 6.15 21.80
C ASP A 401 -0.71 6.74 20.63
N ILE A 402 -1.06 5.90 19.65
CA ILE A 402 -1.90 6.28 18.49
C ILE A 402 -3.28 6.74 18.97
N ALA A 403 -3.88 6.00 19.93
CA ALA A 403 -5.17 6.37 20.53
C ALA A 403 -5.09 7.71 21.24
N LEU A 404 -4.09 7.91 22.09
CA LEU A 404 -3.92 9.13 22.87
C LEU A 404 -3.70 10.35 21.97
N PHE A 405 -2.86 10.20 20.95
CA PHE A 405 -2.61 11.25 19.96
C PHE A 405 -3.91 11.65 19.24
N SER A 406 -4.64 10.69 18.68
CA SER A 406 -5.85 10.95 17.89
C SER A 406 -6.97 11.55 18.76
N ILE A 407 -7.20 11.01 19.97
CA ILE A 407 -8.21 11.52 20.91
C ILE A 407 -7.86 12.96 21.31
N THR A 408 -6.61 13.22 21.67
CA THR A 408 -6.18 14.57 22.10
C THR A 408 -6.22 15.57 20.95
N ALA A 409 -5.87 15.18 19.73
CA ALA A 409 -5.93 16.03 18.55
C ALA A 409 -7.37 16.42 18.20
N VAL A 410 -8.29 15.45 18.08
CA VAL A 410 -9.70 15.72 17.77
C VAL A 410 -10.36 16.52 18.89
N MET A 411 -10.19 16.12 20.15
CA MET A 411 -10.74 16.81 21.29
C MET A 411 -10.18 18.25 21.41
N GLY A 412 -8.89 18.43 21.17
CA GLY A 412 -8.24 19.74 21.15
C GLY A 412 -8.83 20.67 20.08
N CYS A 413 -8.97 20.18 18.85
CA CYS A 413 -9.59 20.94 17.74
C CYS A 413 -11.02 21.37 18.07
N ILE A 414 -11.85 20.45 18.56
CA ILE A 414 -13.27 20.71 18.87
C ILE A 414 -13.38 21.69 20.07
N THR A 415 -12.56 21.50 21.09
CA THR A 415 -12.52 22.37 22.27
C THR A 415 -12.03 23.78 21.91
N ALA A 416 -11.00 23.89 21.08
CA ALA A 416 -10.52 25.18 20.56
C ALA A 416 -11.61 25.89 19.73
N ALA A 417 -12.32 25.16 18.87
CA ALA A 417 -13.46 25.68 18.10
C ALA A 417 -14.57 26.23 19.01
N ALA A 418 -14.93 25.47 20.07
CA ALA A 418 -15.92 25.87 21.05
C ALA A 418 -15.48 27.10 21.84
N ALA A 419 -14.20 27.16 22.24
CA ALA A 419 -13.62 28.29 22.94
C ALA A 419 -13.66 29.56 22.08
N LEU A 420 -13.15 29.49 20.85
CA LEU A 420 -13.11 30.61 19.91
C LEU A 420 -14.52 31.17 19.63
N ALA A 421 -15.49 30.30 19.38
CA ALA A 421 -16.87 30.68 19.12
C ALA A 421 -17.51 31.37 20.34
N SER A 422 -17.33 30.81 21.54
CA SER A 422 -17.90 31.32 22.79
C SER A 422 -17.29 32.65 23.18
N ILE A 423 -15.94 32.79 23.12
CA ILE A 423 -15.22 34.02 23.43
C ILE A 423 -15.61 35.15 22.46
N ALA A 424 -15.68 34.85 21.15
CA ALA A 424 -16.07 35.83 20.14
C ALA A 424 -17.49 36.38 20.42
N THR A 425 -18.44 35.53 20.83
CA THR A 425 -19.83 35.95 21.13
C THR A 425 -19.86 36.75 22.44
N LEU A 426 -19.15 36.33 23.49
CA LEU A 426 -19.15 36.99 24.80
C LEU A 426 -18.42 38.36 24.82
N ARG A 427 -17.72 38.75 23.76
CA ARG A 427 -17.18 40.11 23.63
C ARG A 427 -18.26 41.17 23.51
N GLU A 428 -19.49 40.78 23.05
CA GLU A 428 -20.61 41.70 22.98
C GLU A 428 -21.17 42.02 24.39
N VAL A 429 -21.81 43.19 24.56
CA VAL A 429 -22.43 43.59 25.83
C VAL A 429 -23.73 42.80 26.07
N PRO A 430 -24.11 42.53 27.34
CA PRO A 430 -25.31 41.71 27.66
C PRO A 430 -26.58 42.20 26.94
N ALA A 431 -26.80 43.51 26.93
CA ALA A 431 -27.99 44.08 26.27
C ALA A 431 -28.06 43.81 24.76
N SER A 432 -26.94 43.74 24.09
CA SER A 432 -26.90 43.37 22.66
C SER A 432 -27.05 41.86 22.42
N LEU A 433 -26.58 41.05 23.36
CA LEU A 433 -26.72 39.59 23.31
C LEU A 433 -28.19 39.16 23.48
N MET A 434 -28.94 39.85 24.36
CA MET A 434 -30.37 39.58 24.66
C MET A 434 -31.34 40.06 23.56
N ARG A 435 -30.89 40.97 22.68
CA ARG A 435 -31.73 41.46 21.57
C ARG A 435 -31.55 40.54 20.34
N PRO A 436 -32.67 40.22 19.65
CA PRO A 436 -32.61 39.55 18.37
C PRO A 436 -31.77 40.37 17.39
N LYS A 437 -30.89 39.71 16.64
CA LYS A 437 -30.14 40.40 15.58
C LYS A 437 -31.13 40.96 14.54
N SER A 438 -31.06 42.27 14.32
CA SER A 438 -31.85 42.91 13.24
C SER A 438 -31.54 42.26 11.90
N PRO A 439 -32.55 42.04 11.05
CA PRO A 439 -32.34 41.48 9.71
C PRO A 439 -31.39 42.36 8.92
N LYS A 440 -30.34 41.76 8.34
CA LYS A 440 -29.41 42.51 7.49
C LYS A 440 -30.16 43.09 6.26
N PRO A 441 -29.98 44.39 5.94
CA PRO A 441 -30.60 44.98 4.76
C PRO A 441 -30.18 44.23 3.50
N GLY A 442 -31.14 44.00 2.60
CA GLY A 442 -30.89 43.34 1.33
C GLY A 442 -29.99 44.19 0.43
N LYS A 443 -28.83 43.64 0.05
CA LYS A 443 -27.98 44.23 -0.98
C LYS A 443 -28.29 43.58 -2.33
N ARG A 444 -28.08 44.34 -3.42
CA ARG A 444 -28.20 43.79 -4.78
C ARG A 444 -27.19 42.68 -4.99
N VAL A 445 -27.68 41.60 -5.62
CA VAL A 445 -26.90 40.36 -5.84
C VAL A 445 -26.11 40.52 -7.16
N ILE A 446 -24.90 39.95 -7.24
CA ILE A 446 -24.08 39.98 -8.44
C ILE A 446 -24.81 39.42 -9.65
N LEU A 447 -25.61 38.35 -9.45
CA LEU A 447 -26.45 37.75 -10.51
C LEU A 447 -27.50 38.71 -11.07
N GLU A 448 -27.97 39.72 -10.31
CA GLU A 448 -28.89 40.76 -10.79
C GLU A 448 -28.23 41.68 -11.82
N ARG A 449 -26.88 41.70 -11.86
CA ARG A 449 -26.11 42.48 -12.87
C ARG A 449 -26.07 41.78 -14.24
N VAL A 450 -26.48 40.51 -14.31
CA VAL A 450 -26.60 39.72 -15.55
C VAL A 450 -28.06 39.59 -15.93
N PRO A 451 -28.67 40.57 -16.65
CA PRO A 451 -30.12 40.67 -16.88
C PRO A 451 -30.68 39.46 -17.64
N TRP A 452 -29.91 38.89 -18.57
CA TRP A 452 -30.31 37.72 -19.36
C TRP A 452 -30.56 36.47 -18.50
N LEU A 453 -29.69 36.19 -17.56
CA LEU A 453 -29.82 35.04 -16.65
C LEU A 453 -30.88 35.31 -15.58
N TRP A 454 -30.90 36.53 -15.02
CA TRP A 454 -31.89 36.93 -13.99
C TRP A 454 -33.32 36.90 -14.48
N LYS A 455 -33.62 37.30 -15.72
CA LYS A 455 -34.97 37.27 -16.30
C LYS A 455 -35.50 35.83 -16.50
N ARG A 456 -34.61 34.83 -16.71
CA ARG A 456 -34.99 33.44 -16.90
C ARG A 456 -35.28 32.68 -15.59
N LEU A 457 -34.87 33.23 -14.45
CA LEU A 457 -35.11 32.61 -13.14
C LEU A 457 -36.54 32.84 -12.69
N ASN A 458 -37.21 31.78 -12.20
CA ASN A 458 -38.51 31.85 -11.54
C ASN A 458 -38.38 32.59 -10.22
N PHE A 459 -39.52 33.06 -9.65
CA PHE A 459 -39.58 33.80 -8.40
C PHE A 459 -38.86 33.06 -7.26
N THR A 460 -39.12 31.78 -7.08
CA THR A 460 -38.51 30.93 -6.04
C THR A 460 -37.00 30.84 -6.19
N ALA A 461 -36.50 30.70 -7.41
CA ALA A 461 -35.06 30.69 -7.69
C ALA A 461 -34.39 32.03 -7.38
N LYS A 462 -35.05 33.15 -7.68
CA LYS A 462 -34.57 34.48 -7.32
C LYS A 462 -34.48 34.68 -5.82
N VAL A 463 -35.48 34.18 -5.08
CA VAL A 463 -35.47 34.20 -3.59
C VAL A 463 -34.33 33.33 -3.04
N THR A 464 -34.14 32.12 -3.56
CA THR A 464 -33.04 31.22 -3.16
C THR A 464 -31.69 31.90 -3.34
N VAL A 465 -31.41 32.46 -4.52
CA VAL A 465 -30.13 33.15 -4.80
C VAL A 465 -29.94 34.36 -3.89
N ARG A 466 -30.99 35.17 -3.65
CA ARG A 466 -30.90 36.28 -2.69
C ARG A 466 -30.60 35.81 -1.27
N ASN A 467 -31.24 34.74 -0.81
CA ASN A 467 -31.01 34.16 0.51
C ASN A 467 -29.58 33.60 0.66
N LEU A 468 -29.07 32.87 -0.33
CA LEU A 468 -27.69 32.33 -0.34
C LEU A 468 -26.66 33.45 -0.16
N ILE A 469 -26.82 34.57 -0.89
CA ILE A 469 -25.83 35.66 -0.86
C ILE A 469 -26.02 36.59 0.35
N ARG A 470 -27.26 36.68 0.89
CA ARG A 470 -27.57 37.45 2.10
C ARG A 470 -26.85 36.89 3.33
N TYR A 471 -26.78 35.57 3.43
CA TYR A 471 -26.19 34.86 4.57
C TYR A 471 -24.81 34.26 4.22
N LYS A 472 -23.85 35.10 3.76
CA LYS A 472 -22.54 34.68 3.26
C LYS A 472 -21.79 33.72 4.17
N LYS A 473 -21.78 33.96 5.49
CA LYS A 473 -21.10 33.10 6.47
C LYS A 473 -21.67 31.68 6.42
N ARG A 474 -22.99 31.55 6.40
CA ARG A 474 -23.70 30.27 6.31
C ARG A 474 -23.44 29.59 4.96
N PHE A 475 -23.53 30.36 3.86
CA PHE A 475 -23.21 29.85 2.52
C PHE A 475 -21.84 29.19 2.46
N TRP A 476 -20.79 29.93 2.82
CA TRP A 476 -19.44 29.41 2.79
C TRP A 476 -19.21 28.24 3.74
N MET A 477 -19.78 28.26 4.95
CA MET A 477 -19.66 27.15 5.90
C MET A 477 -20.28 25.84 5.33
N SER A 478 -21.44 25.95 4.66
CA SER A 478 -22.07 24.76 4.04
C SER A 478 -21.32 24.30 2.80
N VAL A 479 -20.93 25.23 1.92
CA VAL A 479 -20.18 24.91 0.70
C VAL A 479 -18.82 24.27 1.03
N VAL A 480 -18.05 24.80 1.98
CA VAL A 480 -16.75 24.24 2.37
C VAL A 480 -16.89 22.87 3.02
N GLY A 481 -17.94 22.66 3.86
CA GLY A 481 -18.21 21.33 4.44
C GLY A 481 -18.50 20.27 3.38
N ILE A 482 -19.37 20.60 2.41
CA ILE A 482 -19.71 19.70 1.30
C ILE A 482 -18.51 19.50 0.37
N ALA A 483 -17.79 20.59 0.06
CA ALA A 483 -16.61 20.54 -0.80
C ALA A 483 -15.49 19.67 -0.18
N GLY A 484 -15.24 19.79 1.13
CA GLY A 484 -14.26 18.95 1.82
C GLY A 484 -14.64 17.46 1.77
N SER A 485 -15.92 17.15 1.98
CA SER A 485 -16.39 15.76 1.89
C SER A 485 -16.31 15.20 0.46
N CYS A 486 -16.66 16.00 -0.55
CA CYS A 486 -16.54 15.62 -1.96
C CYS A 486 -15.06 15.49 -2.38
N ALA A 487 -14.21 16.38 -1.88
CA ALA A 487 -12.77 16.31 -2.14
C ALA A 487 -12.17 14.99 -1.63
N LEU A 488 -12.57 14.51 -0.45
CA LEU A 488 -12.15 13.20 0.05
C LEU A 488 -12.65 12.04 -0.81
N LEU A 489 -13.89 12.12 -1.33
CA LEU A 489 -14.43 11.09 -2.21
C LEU A 489 -13.66 11.01 -3.52
N ILE A 490 -13.45 12.14 -4.21
CA ILE A 490 -12.70 12.14 -5.47
C ILE A 490 -11.23 11.77 -5.26
N THR A 491 -10.63 12.13 -4.11
CA THR A 491 -9.28 11.68 -3.77
C THR A 491 -9.22 10.17 -3.60
N GLY A 492 -10.21 9.56 -2.93
CA GLY A 492 -10.27 8.10 -2.79
C GLY A 492 -10.40 7.39 -4.15
N PHE A 493 -11.30 7.83 -5.02
CA PHE A 493 -11.39 7.29 -6.38
C PHE A 493 -10.13 7.54 -7.21
N GLY A 494 -9.54 8.74 -7.08
CA GLY A 494 -8.31 9.10 -7.77
C GLY A 494 -7.11 8.25 -7.32
N VAL A 495 -7.01 7.91 -6.03
CA VAL A 495 -5.98 6.96 -5.55
C VAL A 495 -6.15 5.59 -6.21
N SER A 496 -7.38 5.10 -6.34
CA SER A 496 -7.67 3.88 -7.11
C SER A 496 -7.21 3.99 -8.57
N ASP A 497 -7.58 5.09 -9.24
CA ASP A 497 -7.18 5.32 -10.63
C ASP A 497 -5.66 5.37 -10.81
N SER A 498 -4.96 5.99 -9.84
CA SER A 498 -3.49 6.10 -9.87
C SER A 498 -2.78 4.77 -9.65
N ILE A 499 -3.32 3.93 -8.77
CA ILE A 499 -2.76 2.59 -8.50
C ILE A 499 -2.92 1.69 -9.73
N TYR A 500 -4.13 1.61 -10.28
CA TYR A 500 -4.37 0.82 -11.50
C TYR A 500 -3.70 1.36 -12.74
N GLY A 501 -3.49 2.67 -12.79
CA GLY A 501 -2.81 3.32 -13.90
C GLY A 501 -1.34 2.89 -14.04
N ILE A 502 -0.70 2.39 -12.96
CA ILE A 502 0.68 1.89 -13.02
C ILE A 502 0.78 0.73 -14.01
N ALA A 503 -0.04 -0.30 -13.81
CA ALA A 503 0.00 -1.48 -14.65
C ALA A 503 -0.31 -1.15 -16.13
N GLU A 504 -1.39 -0.37 -16.38
CA GLU A 504 -1.75 0.04 -17.73
C GLU A 504 -0.62 0.83 -18.43
N LEU A 505 -0.03 1.83 -17.73
CA LEU A 505 0.97 2.70 -18.33
C LEU A 505 2.32 2.00 -18.53
N GLN A 506 2.76 1.21 -17.54
CA GLN A 506 4.06 0.52 -17.62
C GLN A 506 4.06 -0.59 -18.66
N PHE A 507 3.06 -1.46 -18.62
CA PHE A 507 3.06 -2.71 -19.40
C PHE A 507 2.30 -2.61 -20.73
N GLU A 508 1.42 -1.63 -20.94
CA GLU A 508 0.72 -1.45 -22.20
C GLU A 508 1.25 -0.27 -23.04
N GLU A 509 1.79 0.80 -22.39
CA GLU A 509 2.25 1.99 -23.10
C GLU A 509 3.76 2.11 -23.19
N ILE A 510 4.53 1.75 -22.15
CA ILE A 510 5.98 1.91 -22.10
C ILE A 510 6.69 0.65 -22.61
N TRP A 511 6.37 -0.52 -22.04
CA TRP A 511 6.96 -1.79 -22.43
C TRP A 511 6.09 -2.49 -23.49
N GLY A 512 6.65 -2.72 -24.65
CA GLY A 512 6.00 -3.39 -25.79
C GLY A 512 6.68 -4.69 -26.19
N MET A 513 7.61 -5.20 -25.38
CA MET A 513 8.19 -6.53 -25.51
C MET A 513 7.24 -7.59 -24.91
N ASP A 514 7.41 -8.85 -25.28
CA ASP A 514 6.64 -9.97 -24.72
C ASP A 514 7.47 -10.84 -23.78
N VAL A 515 8.78 -10.94 -24.02
CA VAL A 515 9.69 -11.80 -23.29
C VAL A 515 11.04 -11.12 -23.03
N GLN A 516 11.60 -11.40 -21.86
CA GLN A 516 12.96 -11.08 -21.46
C GLN A 516 13.68 -12.38 -21.09
N ALA A 517 14.92 -12.54 -21.52
CA ALA A 517 15.77 -13.67 -21.13
C ALA A 517 17.17 -13.15 -20.73
N TYR A 518 17.74 -13.71 -19.67
CA TYR A 518 19.03 -13.28 -19.17
C TYR A 518 20.00 -14.47 -19.03
N THR A 519 21.28 -14.20 -19.29
CA THR A 519 22.37 -15.18 -19.15
C THR A 519 23.17 -14.94 -17.88
N TYR A 520 23.79 -16.01 -17.33
CA TYR A 520 24.63 -15.92 -16.11
C TYR A 520 25.80 -14.94 -16.28
N ASP A 521 26.50 -15.06 -17.40
CA ASP A 521 27.65 -14.24 -17.70
C ASP A 521 27.39 -13.37 -18.92
N PRO A 522 27.82 -12.10 -18.92
CA PRO A 522 27.78 -11.25 -20.10
C PRO A 522 28.69 -11.80 -21.21
N MET A 523 28.25 -11.72 -22.45
CA MET A 523 28.96 -12.23 -23.62
C MET A 523 28.93 -11.25 -24.78
N PRO A 524 29.81 -11.42 -25.81
CA PRO A 524 29.73 -10.63 -27.05
C PRO A 524 28.40 -10.83 -27.74
N VAL A 525 27.90 -9.77 -28.41
CA VAL A 525 26.58 -9.80 -29.08
C VAL A 525 26.46 -10.89 -30.13
N GLU A 526 27.54 -11.23 -30.84
CA GLU A 526 27.55 -12.29 -31.83
C GLU A 526 27.30 -13.67 -31.18
N GLU A 527 27.79 -13.89 -30.00
CA GLU A 527 27.59 -15.14 -29.25
C GLU A 527 26.17 -15.23 -28.71
N LEU A 528 25.66 -14.12 -28.14
CA LEU A 528 24.30 -14.05 -27.64
C LEU A 528 23.26 -14.16 -28.77
N SER A 529 23.54 -13.54 -29.92
CA SER A 529 22.69 -13.68 -31.13
C SER A 529 22.67 -15.12 -31.63
N ALA A 530 23.83 -15.78 -31.68
CA ALA A 530 23.88 -17.18 -32.09
C ALA A 530 23.16 -18.13 -31.14
N LEU A 531 23.15 -17.81 -29.81
CA LEU A 531 22.38 -18.55 -28.83
C LEU A 531 20.88 -18.41 -29.08
N VAL A 532 20.40 -17.17 -29.27
CA VAL A 532 18.99 -16.90 -29.58
C VAL A 532 18.57 -17.54 -30.91
N GLU A 533 19.38 -17.40 -31.95
CA GLU A 533 19.10 -18.03 -33.26
C GLU A 533 19.01 -19.56 -33.19
N ALA A 534 19.82 -20.18 -32.34
CA ALA A 534 19.83 -21.65 -32.18
C ALA A 534 18.56 -22.16 -31.46
N GLN A 535 17.95 -21.33 -30.67
CA GLN A 535 16.76 -21.66 -29.86
C GLN A 535 15.47 -21.03 -30.39
N ASN A 536 15.56 -20.11 -31.36
CA ASN A 536 14.38 -19.48 -31.94
C ASN A 536 13.78 -20.43 -33.00
N ASP A 537 12.60 -20.91 -32.73
CA ASP A 537 11.78 -21.68 -33.71
C ASP A 537 11.09 -20.79 -34.76
N GLY A 538 11.39 -19.51 -34.79
CA GLY A 538 10.80 -18.47 -35.62
C GLY A 538 9.69 -17.66 -34.96
N SER A 539 9.39 -17.90 -33.70
CA SER A 539 8.39 -17.14 -32.90
C SER A 539 8.91 -15.79 -32.39
N LEU A 540 10.22 -15.71 -32.07
CA LEU A 540 10.83 -14.45 -31.59
C LEU A 540 11.01 -13.47 -32.75
N THR A 541 10.48 -12.28 -32.55
CA THR A 541 10.57 -11.17 -33.51
C THR A 541 11.07 -9.90 -32.78
N ASN A 542 11.52 -8.89 -33.46
CA ASN A 542 12.01 -7.62 -32.90
C ASN A 542 13.00 -7.82 -31.75
N VAL A 543 14.05 -8.63 -31.94
CA VAL A 543 15.02 -8.95 -30.88
C VAL A 543 15.96 -7.78 -30.65
N ALA A 544 16.09 -7.36 -29.38
CA ALA A 544 17.06 -6.39 -28.91
C ALA A 544 17.96 -6.99 -27.82
N PHE A 545 19.25 -6.70 -27.90
CA PHE A 545 20.23 -7.16 -26.90
C PHE A 545 20.59 -6.03 -25.94
N CYS A 546 20.70 -6.36 -24.67
CA CYS A 546 21.02 -5.40 -23.62
C CYS A 546 22.02 -5.97 -22.61
N TYR A 547 22.66 -5.05 -21.90
CA TYR A 547 23.35 -5.33 -20.65
C TYR A 547 22.54 -4.73 -19.53
N ASP A 548 22.14 -5.53 -18.57
CA ASP A 548 21.45 -5.10 -17.38
C ASP A 548 22.22 -5.53 -16.13
N LYS A 549 22.50 -4.56 -15.27
CA LYS A 549 23.14 -4.77 -13.99
C LYS A 549 22.59 -3.81 -12.96
N THR A 550 22.09 -4.35 -11.85
CA THR A 550 21.69 -3.54 -10.70
C THR A 550 22.93 -3.00 -9.98
N VAL A 551 22.96 -1.71 -9.79
CA VAL A 551 24.02 -0.95 -9.11
C VAL A 551 23.40 0.03 -8.12
N LYS A 552 24.16 0.50 -7.14
CA LYS A 552 23.73 1.60 -6.28
C LYS A 552 24.05 2.94 -6.95
N GLY A 553 23.21 3.96 -6.74
CA GLY A 553 23.51 5.27 -7.31
C GLY A 553 22.58 6.35 -6.82
N GLY A 554 22.89 7.61 -7.21
CA GLY A 554 22.13 8.79 -6.81
C GLY A 554 22.80 10.09 -7.27
N ALA A 555 22.47 11.19 -6.62
CA ALA A 555 23.18 12.43 -6.83
C ALA A 555 24.59 12.36 -6.23
N PRO A 556 25.60 13.05 -6.79
CA PRO A 556 26.92 13.11 -6.20
C PRO A 556 26.88 13.53 -4.72
N ASP A 557 27.64 12.82 -3.88
CA ASP A 557 27.67 13.06 -2.42
C ASP A 557 26.33 12.79 -1.68
N ALA A 558 25.38 12.08 -2.26
CA ALA A 558 24.14 11.69 -1.57
C ALA A 558 24.42 10.62 -0.50
N GLU A 559 23.90 10.83 0.73
CA GLU A 559 23.98 9.81 1.80
C GLU A 559 23.04 8.63 1.52
N ASP A 560 21.93 8.87 0.82
CA ASP A 560 20.95 7.86 0.43
C ASP A 560 21.17 7.46 -1.04
N THR A 561 21.70 6.26 -1.28
CA THR A 561 21.81 5.66 -2.61
C THR A 561 20.63 4.71 -2.87
N MET A 562 20.23 4.56 -4.14
CA MET A 562 19.15 3.68 -4.57
C MET A 562 19.67 2.60 -5.51
N GLU A 563 18.95 1.49 -5.59
CA GLU A 563 19.19 0.48 -6.61
C GLU A 563 18.74 1.00 -7.97
N ILE A 564 19.63 0.95 -8.96
CA ILE A 564 19.41 1.46 -10.31
C ILE A 564 19.86 0.40 -11.29
N HIS A 565 19.01 0.07 -12.26
CA HIS A 565 19.37 -0.76 -13.39
C HIS A 565 20.26 0.05 -14.34
N MET A 566 21.56 -0.25 -14.35
CA MET A 566 22.50 0.23 -15.36
C MET A 566 22.25 -0.55 -16.64
N PHE A 567 21.45 0.03 -17.55
CA PHE A 567 20.90 -0.64 -18.71
C PHE A 567 21.53 -0.11 -20.01
N ALA A 568 22.40 -0.90 -20.62
CA ALA A 568 23.03 -0.51 -21.87
C ALA A 568 22.48 -1.32 -23.05
N VAL A 569 22.01 -0.63 -24.08
CA VAL A 569 21.37 -1.26 -25.24
C VAL A 569 22.38 -1.45 -26.37
N HIS A 570 22.29 -2.54 -27.13
CA HIS A 570 23.14 -2.76 -28.29
C HIS A 570 22.75 -1.87 -29.47
N ASP A 571 21.47 -1.89 -29.80
CA ASP A 571 20.89 -1.12 -30.89
C ASP A 571 19.73 -0.27 -30.39
N PRO A 572 19.90 1.06 -30.28
CA PRO A 572 18.86 1.96 -29.85
C PRO A 572 17.57 1.95 -30.70
N GLU A 573 17.67 1.67 -32.02
CA GLU A 573 16.51 1.61 -32.93
C GLU A 573 15.69 0.33 -32.64
N ALA A 574 16.35 -0.80 -32.48
CA ALA A 574 15.70 -2.07 -32.12
C ALA A 574 15.06 -1.95 -30.73
N PHE A 575 15.75 -1.39 -29.77
CA PHE A 575 15.25 -1.16 -28.42
C PHE A 575 14.01 -0.23 -28.42
N ALA A 576 14.02 0.85 -29.17
CA ALA A 576 12.90 1.78 -29.27
C ALA A 576 11.62 1.16 -29.89
N SER A 577 11.75 0.01 -30.59
CA SER A 577 10.59 -0.74 -31.07
C SER A 577 9.91 -1.57 -29.96
N LEU A 578 10.64 -1.88 -28.88
CA LEU A 578 10.20 -2.70 -27.76
C LEU A 578 9.91 -1.87 -26.50
N VAL A 579 10.64 -0.77 -26.30
CA VAL A 579 10.49 0.10 -25.12
C VAL A 579 10.33 1.54 -25.57
N ARG A 580 9.20 2.13 -25.23
CA ARG A 580 8.90 3.52 -25.59
C ARG A 580 9.45 4.48 -24.53
N LEU A 581 10.58 5.12 -24.84
CA LEU A 581 11.11 6.20 -24.00
C LEU A 581 10.39 7.51 -24.33
N GLN A 582 9.70 8.09 -23.36
CA GLN A 582 8.99 9.37 -23.49
C GLN A 582 9.10 10.19 -22.19
N ASP A 583 8.99 11.52 -22.32
CA ASP A 583 8.88 12.38 -21.16
C ASP A 583 7.47 12.36 -20.56
N MET A 584 7.28 12.98 -19.36
CA MET A 584 5.97 13.09 -18.70
C MET A 584 4.90 13.86 -19.51
N GLN A 585 5.26 14.44 -20.65
CA GLN A 585 4.38 15.12 -21.59
C GLN A 585 4.05 14.25 -22.81
N GLY A 586 4.61 13.04 -22.89
CA GLY A 586 4.43 12.09 -24.00
C GLY A 586 5.30 12.41 -25.22
N ASN A 587 6.32 13.25 -25.11
CA ASN A 587 7.27 13.48 -26.19
C ASN A 587 8.32 12.36 -26.20
N PRO A 588 8.66 11.76 -27.38
CA PRO A 588 9.66 10.72 -27.47
C PRO A 588 11.05 11.25 -27.09
N VAL A 589 11.82 10.43 -26.39
CA VAL A 589 13.19 10.70 -25.97
C VAL A 589 14.10 9.71 -26.66
N GLU A 590 15.13 10.18 -27.33
CA GLU A 590 16.14 9.34 -27.99
C GLU A 590 17.36 9.17 -27.09
N LEU A 591 17.96 7.98 -27.12
CA LEU A 591 19.24 7.73 -26.44
C LEU A 591 20.36 8.41 -27.21
N THR A 592 21.24 9.13 -26.50
CA THR A 592 22.35 9.86 -27.10
C THR A 592 23.67 9.55 -26.37
N ASP A 593 24.78 9.73 -27.07
CA ASP A 593 26.10 9.55 -26.45
C ASP A 593 26.50 10.71 -25.51
N GLU A 594 25.67 11.78 -25.40
CA GLU A 594 26.00 12.97 -24.60
C GLU A 594 25.81 12.70 -23.10
N GLY A 595 24.88 11.82 -22.73
CA GLY A 595 24.58 11.46 -21.34
C GLY A 595 23.56 10.37 -21.21
N VAL A 596 23.35 9.91 -19.98
CA VAL A 596 22.41 8.86 -19.63
C VAL A 596 20.97 9.38 -19.59
N VAL A 597 20.03 8.53 -20.00
CA VAL A 597 18.58 8.80 -19.82
C VAL A 597 18.12 8.08 -18.57
N ILE A 598 17.55 8.84 -17.61
CA ILE A 598 17.14 8.32 -16.30
C ILE A 598 15.63 8.36 -16.13
N THR A 599 15.11 7.51 -15.25
CA THR A 599 13.67 7.45 -14.94
C THR A 599 13.23 8.62 -14.07
N GLN A 600 11.97 9.07 -14.26
CA GLN A 600 11.38 10.24 -13.59
C GLN A 600 11.46 10.14 -12.05
N LYS A 601 11.19 8.97 -11.48
CA LYS A 601 11.19 8.78 -10.03
C LYS A 601 12.61 8.92 -9.44
N LEU A 602 13.61 8.35 -10.10
CA LEU A 602 15.02 8.51 -9.76
C LEU A 602 15.42 10.00 -9.78
N ALA A 603 15.01 10.70 -10.84
CA ALA A 603 15.26 12.12 -10.98
C ALA A 603 14.61 12.94 -9.85
N GLU A 604 13.37 12.61 -9.45
CA GLU A 604 12.67 13.30 -8.37
C GLU A 604 13.28 13.03 -6.99
N ASN A 605 13.66 11.78 -6.69
CA ASN A 605 14.23 11.40 -5.40
C ASN A 605 15.57 12.10 -5.12
N HIS A 606 16.42 12.20 -6.13
CA HIS A 606 17.72 12.85 -6.02
C HIS A 606 17.77 14.30 -6.56
N ASN A 607 16.59 14.83 -6.95
CA ASN A 607 16.45 16.19 -7.51
C ASN A 607 17.38 16.45 -8.70
N LEU A 608 17.50 15.42 -9.58
CA LEU A 608 18.30 15.46 -10.81
C LEU A 608 17.46 15.96 -11.98
N SER A 609 18.11 16.65 -12.91
CA SER A 609 17.53 17.16 -14.15
C SER A 609 18.52 17.00 -15.30
N ALA A 610 18.07 17.15 -16.53
CA ALA A 610 18.97 17.14 -17.68
C ALA A 610 20.09 18.20 -17.51
N GLY A 611 21.34 17.75 -17.63
CA GLY A 611 22.55 18.52 -17.39
C GLY A 611 23.21 18.31 -16.03
N ASP A 612 22.54 17.67 -15.07
CA ASP A 612 23.13 17.26 -13.79
C ASP A 612 23.95 15.96 -13.94
N THR A 613 24.62 15.55 -12.89
CA THR A 613 25.45 14.34 -12.87
C THR A 613 24.79 13.27 -12.00
N LEU A 614 24.70 12.05 -12.50
CA LEU A 614 24.33 10.83 -11.77
C LEU A 614 25.62 10.11 -11.37
N GLU A 615 25.71 9.66 -10.13
CA GLU A 615 26.76 8.80 -9.63
C GLU A 615 26.26 7.35 -9.53
N LEU A 616 27.01 6.40 -10.06
CA LEU A 616 26.70 4.97 -10.06
C LEU A 616 27.86 4.20 -9.41
N GLU A 617 27.54 3.39 -8.41
CA GLU A 617 28.49 2.56 -7.68
C GLU A 617 28.36 1.10 -8.13
N SER A 618 29.37 0.56 -8.77
CA SER A 618 29.43 -0.85 -9.19
C SER A 618 30.63 -1.53 -8.56
N GLY A 619 30.42 -2.30 -7.51
CA GLY A 619 31.48 -2.89 -6.71
C GLY A 619 32.38 -1.83 -6.08
N SER A 620 33.66 -1.81 -6.44
CA SER A 620 34.62 -0.81 -5.96
C SER A 620 34.78 0.41 -6.88
N SER A 621 34.04 0.46 -7.98
CA SER A 621 34.14 1.51 -9.00
C SER A 621 32.95 2.48 -8.87
N VAL A 622 33.24 3.77 -8.95
CA VAL A 622 32.26 4.84 -8.94
C VAL A 622 32.32 5.55 -10.29
N TYR A 623 31.18 5.71 -10.94
CA TYR A 623 31.04 6.32 -12.26
C TYR A 623 30.19 7.59 -12.17
N GLU A 624 30.72 8.71 -12.63
CA GLU A 624 29.98 9.96 -12.79
C GLU A 624 29.51 10.09 -14.22
N VAL A 625 28.18 10.22 -14.43
CA VAL A 625 27.58 10.25 -15.76
C VAL A 625 26.65 11.46 -15.87
N PRO A 626 26.79 12.31 -16.91
CA PRO A 626 25.86 13.40 -17.14
C PRO A 626 24.49 12.87 -17.54
N VAL A 627 23.42 13.47 -17.00
CA VAL A 627 22.03 13.16 -17.34
C VAL A 627 21.65 13.92 -18.60
N ALA A 628 21.30 13.21 -19.69
CA ALA A 628 20.84 13.81 -20.93
C ALA A 628 19.35 14.15 -20.91
N ALA A 629 18.52 13.22 -20.39
CA ALA A 629 17.08 13.38 -20.34
C ALA A 629 16.46 12.56 -19.19
N VAL A 630 15.21 12.86 -18.89
CA VAL A 630 14.40 12.14 -17.89
C VAL A 630 13.18 11.59 -18.58
N VAL A 631 12.89 10.29 -18.37
CA VAL A 631 11.77 9.56 -18.99
C VAL A 631 10.75 9.07 -17.99
N GLU A 632 9.54 8.96 -18.47
CA GLU A 632 8.43 8.35 -17.74
C GLU A 632 8.69 6.86 -17.53
N ASN A 633 8.60 6.41 -16.27
CA ASN A 633 8.67 5.00 -15.88
C ASN A 633 8.03 4.86 -14.50
N TYR A 634 7.31 3.75 -14.27
CA TYR A 634 6.48 3.59 -13.07
C TYR A 634 7.03 2.57 -12.09
N VAL A 635 7.84 1.62 -12.55
CA VAL A 635 8.37 0.52 -11.74
C VAL A 635 9.88 0.50 -11.88
N GLU A 636 10.61 0.46 -10.76
CA GLU A 636 12.07 0.44 -10.70
C GLU A 636 12.75 1.69 -11.26
N HIS A 637 14.06 1.71 -11.15
CA HIS A 637 14.90 2.82 -11.60
C HIS A 637 15.87 2.36 -12.66
N TYR A 638 15.83 3.01 -13.82
CA TYR A 638 16.71 2.70 -14.93
C TYR A 638 17.59 3.90 -15.30
N ALA A 639 18.81 3.58 -15.64
CA ALA A 639 19.75 4.47 -16.28
C ALA A 639 20.14 3.86 -17.64
N TYR A 640 19.57 4.40 -18.74
CA TYR A 640 19.74 3.88 -20.08
C TYR A 640 20.97 4.44 -20.77
N PHE A 641 21.84 3.58 -21.25
CA PHE A 641 23.10 3.91 -21.92
C PHE A 641 23.09 3.51 -23.41
N THR A 642 23.75 4.32 -24.23
CA THR A 642 24.21 3.84 -25.53
C THR A 642 25.52 3.03 -25.37
N PRO A 643 25.91 2.16 -26.32
CA PRO A 643 27.18 1.44 -26.23
C PRO A 643 28.40 2.37 -26.09
N ALA A 644 28.44 3.44 -26.88
CA ALA A 644 29.52 4.39 -26.86
C ALA A 644 29.62 5.18 -25.55
N LEU A 645 28.47 5.49 -24.93
CA LEU A 645 28.44 6.14 -23.62
C LEU A 645 28.93 5.19 -22.53
N TYR A 646 28.45 3.94 -22.53
CA TYR A 646 28.87 2.91 -21.57
C TYR A 646 30.39 2.71 -21.59
N GLU A 647 30.96 2.43 -22.76
CA GLU A 647 32.39 2.20 -22.91
C GLU A 647 33.23 3.44 -22.52
N ARG A 648 32.74 4.64 -22.79
CA ARG A 648 33.43 5.86 -22.40
C ARG A 648 33.44 6.08 -20.88
N VAL A 649 32.35 5.71 -20.20
CA VAL A 649 32.18 5.91 -18.74
C VAL A 649 32.91 4.83 -17.95
N THR A 650 32.72 3.57 -18.32
CA THR A 650 33.32 2.44 -17.61
C THR A 650 34.75 2.14 -18.03
N GLY A 651 35.14 2.49 -19.26
CA GLY A 651 36.40 2.09 -19.87
C GLY A 651 36.46 0.61 -20.29
N GLU A 652 35.35 -0.10 -20.18
CA GLU A 652 35.22 -1.53 -20.49
C GLU A 652 34.48 -1.72 -21.83
N THR A 653 34.85 -2.75 -22.59
CA THR A 653 34.06 -3.13 -23.77
C THR A 653 32.73 -3.72 -23.34
N LEU A 654 31.63 -3.19 -23.87
CA LEU A 654 30.31 -3.63 -23.55
C LEU A 654 30.06 -5.08 -23.98
N GLN A 655 29.63 -5.91 -23.05
CA GLN A 655 29.13 -7.26 -23.26
C GLN A 655 27.67 -7.31 -22.86
N TYR A 656 26.90 -8.27 -23.33
CA TYR A 656 25.44 -8.33 -23.19
C TYR A 656 25.04 -9.59 -22.44
N ASN A 657 24.09 -9.45 -21.52
CA ASN A 657 23.54 -10.56 -20.74
C ASN A 657 22.01 -10.67 -20.87
N GLY A 658 21.37 -9.75 -21.59
CA GLY A 658 19.91 -9.69 -21.70
C GLY A 658 19.43 -9.68 -23.15
N VAL A 659 18.30 -10.31 -23.36
CA VAL A 659 17.55 -10.37 -24.64
C VAL A 659 16.13 -9.90 -24.38
N LEU A 660 15.67 -8.93 -25.13
CA LEU A 660 14.28 -8.49 -25.16
C LEU A 660 13.69 -8.84 -26.52
N ALA A 661 12.51 -9.40 -26.57
CA ALA A 661 11.88 -9.76 -27.85
C ALA A 661 10.35 -9.65 -27.81
N SER A 662 9.75 -9.49 -28.99
CA SER A 662 8.33 -9.75 -29.21
C SER A 662 8.14 -11.18 -29.65
N VAL A 663 6.98 -11.78 -29.38
CA VAL A 663 6.64 -13.15 -29.73
C VAL A 663 5.38 -13.19 -30.60
N ASP A 664 5.49 -13.71 -31.81
CA ASP A 664 4.35 -13.83 -32.72
C ASP A 664 3.41 -14.95 -32.24
N GLY A 665 2.16 -14.57 -31.90
CA GLY A 665 1.12 -15.52 -31.52
C GLY A 665 1.30 -16.09 -30.09
N LEU A 666 1.85 -15.31 -29.18
CA LEU A 666 1.99 -15.68 -27.76
C LEU A 666 0.63 -16.00 -27.14
N THR A 667 0.56 -17.12 -26.44
CA THR A 667 -0.61 -17.58 -25.67
C THR A 667 -0.12 -18.26 -24.40
N GLU A 668 -0.91 -18.29 -23.35
CA GLU A 668 -0.56 -18.98 -22.08
C GLU A 668 -0.08 -20.43 -22.30
N GLU A 669 -0.60 -21.14 -23.34
CA GLU A 669 -0.21 -22.52 -23.63
C GLU A 669 1.21 -22.63 -24.23
N ASN A 670 1.67 -21.64 -25.00
CA ASN A 670 2.98 -21.70 -25.67
C ASN A 670 4.08 -20.91 -24.92
N GLU A 671 3.75 -20.12 -23.91
CA GLU A 671 4.72 -19.46 -23.02
C GLU A 671 5.65 -20.47 -22.36
N ASP A 672 5.09 -21.53 -21.76
CA ASP A 672 5.85 -22.60 -21.12
C ASP A 672 6.76 -23.35 -22.11
N GLU A 673 6.31 -23.59 -23.34
CA GLU A 673 7.12 -24.26 -24.37
C GLU A 673 8.30 -23.36 -24.78
N LEU A 674 8.07 -22.07 -24.97
CA LEU A 674 9.11 -21.12 -25.32
C LEU A 674 10.10 -20.94 -24.16
N ALA A 675 9.64 -20.86 -22.91
CA ALA A 675 10.50 -20.80 -21.73
C ALA A 675 11.43 -22.03 -21.67
N LYS A 676 10.85 -23.25 -21.79
CA LYS A 676 11.62 -24.50 -21.82
C LYS A 676 12.66 -24.54 -22.95
N LEU A 677 12.32 -23.97 -24.09
CA LEU A 677 13.22 -23.89 -25.23
C LEU A 677 14.39 -22.96 -24.95
N LEU A 678 14.13 -21.77 -24.43
CA LEU A 678 15.15 -20.78 -24.09
C LEU A 678 16.04 -21.25 -22.91
N LEU A 679 15.45 -21.85 -21.88
CA LEU A 679 16.17 -22.41 -20.72
C LEU A 679 16.91 -23.72 -21.03
N SER A 680 16.72 -24.32 -22.22
CA SER A 680 17.45 -25.52 -22.62
C SER A 680 18.97 -25.28 -22.77
N ASP A 681 19.41 -24.04 -23.00
CA ASP A 681 20.82 -23.66 -22.95
C ASP A 681 21.23 -23.30 -21.51
N THR A 682 22.19 -24.00 -20.97
CA THR A 682 22.66 -23.85 -19.58
C THR A 682 23.24 -22.47 -19.25
N ARG A 683 23.44 -21.61 -20.25
CA ARG A 683 23.93 -20.22 -20.06
C ARG A 683 22.77 -19.27 -19.73
N VAL A 684 21.53 -19.61 -20.10
CA VAL A 684 20.33 -18.82 -19.74
C VAL A 684 19.90 -19.20 -18.33
N TYR A 685 19.77 -18.21 -17.44
CA TYR A 685 19.37 -18.51 -16.07
C TYR A 685 17.90 -18.15 -15.79
N THR A 686 17.32 -17.24 -16.56
CA THR A 686 15.93 -16.85 -16.38
C THR A 686 15.30 -16.40 -17.68
N VAL A 687 14.00 -16.66 -17.79
CA VAL A 687 13.11 -16.15 -18.83
C VAL A 687 11.88 -15.61 -18.14
N VAL A 688 11.50 -14.40 -18.47
CA VAL A 688 10.38 -13.68 -17.83
C VAL A 688 9.46 -13.15 -18.93
N PHE A 689 8.19 -13.49 -18.87
CA PHE A 689 7.17 -12.95 -19.77
C PHE A 689 6.56 -11.67 -19.20
N LEU A 690 6.24 -10.74 -20.08
CA LEU A 690 5.61 -9.48 -19.67
C LEU A 690 4.22 -9.71 -19.08
N SER A 691 3.47 -10.69 -19.60
CA SER A 691 2.19 -11.18 -19.06
C SER A 691 2.30 -11.54 -17.58
N ASP A 692 3.33 -12.29 -17.22
CA ASP A 692 3.58 -12.71 -15.84
C ASP A 692 3.92 -11.55 -14.92
N MET A 693 4.76 -10.64 -15.40
CA MET A 693 5.07 -9.41 -14.66
C MET A 693 3.82 -8.55 -14.46
N PHE A 694 3.00 -8.42 -15.50
CA PHE A 694 1.72 -7.71 -15.43
C PHE A 694 0.79 -8.34 -14.39
N ASP A 695 0.60 -9.67 -14.45
CA ASP A 695 -0.29 -10.39 -13.54
C ASP A 695 0.20 -10.30 -12.10
N SER A 696 1.48 -10.46 -11.84
CA SER A 696 2.09 -10.31 -10.52
C SER A 696 1.88 -8.90 -9.94
N VAL A 697 2.14 -7.87 -10.74
CA VAL A 697 1.91 -6.47 -10.34
C VAL A 697 0.41 -6.20 -10.16
N TRP A 698 -0.43 -6.71 -11.06
CA TRP A 698 -1.88 -6.55 -11.00
C TRP A 698 -2.48 -7.20 -9.76
N ASP A 699 -2.04 -8.40 -9.41
CA ASP A 699 -2.47 -9.10 -8.21
C ASP A 699 -2.04 -8.36 -6.94
N SER A 700 -0.79 -7.92 -6.87
CA SER A 700 -0.30 -7.06 -5.78
C SER A 700 -1.11 -5.77 -5.64
N LEU A 701 -1.45 -5.11 -6.74
CA LEU A 701 -2.24 -3.89 -6.73
C LEU A 701 -3.72 -4.15 -6.42
N SER A 702 -4.26 -5.32 -6.78
CA SER A 702 -5.68 -5.65 -6.61
C SER A 702 -6.11 -5.66 -5.15
N VAL A 703 -5.23 -6.05 -4.23
CA VAL A 703 -5.50 -6.04 -2.78
C VAL A 703 -5.58 -4.62 -2.23
N LEU A 704 -4.85 -3.68 -2.80
CA LEU A 704 -4.96 -2.27 -2.43
C LEU A 704 -6.38 -1.71 -2.66
N ASN A 705 -7.18 -2.35 -3.52
CA ASN A 705 -8.59 -2.00 -3.70
C ASN A 705 -9.43 -2.11 -2.43
N TYR A 706 -9.15 -3.08 -1.59
CA TYR A 706 -9.86 -3.21 -0.31
C TYR A 706 -9.54 -2.00 0.59
N VAL A 707 -8.28 -1.58 0.62
CA VAL A 707 -7.85 -0.39 1.37
C VAL A 707 -8.51 0.86 0.80
N VAL A 708 -8.45 1.05 -0.52
CA VAL A 708 -9.08 2.18 -1.21
C VAL A 708 -10.60 2.13 -1.04
N GLY A 709 -11.22 0.95 -1.12
CA GLY A 709 -12.66 0.76 -0.86
C GLY A 709 -13.07 1.25 0.54
N ILE A 710 -12.26 0.93 1.55
CA ILE A 710 -12.46 1.42 2.93
C ILE A 710 -12.29 2.94 3.00
N LEU A 711 -11.31 3.51 2.30
CA LEU A 711 -11.12 4.96 2.23
C LEU A 711 -12.34 5.66 1.62
N ILE A 712 -12.83 5.16 0.49
CA ILE A 712 -14.02 5.68 -0.19
C ILE A 712 -15.26 5.54 0.69
N LEU A 713 -15.47 4.38 1.32
CA LEU A 713 -16.60 4.13 2.21
C LEU A 713 -16.58 5.08 3.42
N SER A 714 -15.40 5.27 4.02
CA SER A 714 -15.23 6.18 5.16
C SER A 714 -15.48 7.63 4.78
N ALA A 715 -15.00 8.05 3.60
CA ALA A 715 -15.28 9.37 3.04
C ALA A 715 -16.79 9.55 2.75
N ALA A 716 -17.45 8.51 2.25
CA ALA A 716 -18.88 8.50 2.00
C ALA A 716 -19.71 8.64 3.28
N VAL A 717 -19.34 7.89 4.33
CA VAL A 717 -19.98 7.99 5.66
C VAL A 717 -19.80 9.37 6.25
N LEU A 718 -18.60 9.92 6.20
CA LEU A 718 -18.31 11.28 6.65
C LEU A 718 -19.11 12.31 5.86
N ALA A 719 -19.16 12.20 4.53
CA ALA A 719 -19.94 13.08 3.65
C ALA A 719 -21.43 13.07 4.02
N PHE A 720 -21.97 11.87 4.25
CA PHE A 720 -23.36 11.70 4.66
C PHE A 720 -23.64 12.38 6.01
N VAL A 721 -22.79 12.15 7.03
CA VAL A 721 -22.94 12.74 8.37
C VAL A 721 -22.80 14.26 8.33
N VAL A 722 -21.84 14.77 7.54
CA VAL A 722 -21.67 16.22 7.34
C VAL A 722 -22.90 16.85 6.72
N MET A 723 -23.44 16.27 5.65
CA MET A 723 -24.65 16.76 4.97
C MET A 723 -25.88 16.69 5.87
N LEU A 724 -26.02 15.58 6.63
CA LEU A 724 -27.12 15.41 7.59
C LEU A 724 -27.06 16.51 8.66
N ASN A 725 -25.89 16.80 9.20
CA ASN A 725 -25.68 17.87 10.18
C ASN A 725 -26.01 19.25 9.59
N LEU A 726 -25.47 19.58 8.41
CA LEU A 726 -25.71 20.87 7.75
C LEU A 726 -27.20 21.08 7.42
N THR A 727 -27.87 20.06 6.90
CA THR A 727 -29.32 20.12 6.59
C THR A 727 -30.15 20.25 7.86
N ASN A 728 -29.81 19.49 8.92
CA ASN A 728 -30.48 19.58 10.20
C ASN A 728 -30.41 21.00 10.79
N ILE A 729 -29.24 21.61 10.76
CA ILE A 729 -29.01 22.98 11.20
C ILE A 729 -29.81 23.97 10.34
N ASN A 730 -29.81 23.80 9.01
CA ASN A 730 -30.52 24.67 8.10
C ASN A 730 -32.05 24.71 8.39
N ILE A 731 -32.63 23.53 8.65
CA ILE A 731 -34.06 23.42 9.02
C ILE A 731 -34.33 24.09 10.37
N THR A 732 -33.49 23.87 11.37
CA THR A 732 -33.67 24.42 12.71
C THR A 732 -33.61 25.95 12.75
N GLU A 733 -32.69 26.56 12.01
CA GLU A 733 -32.58 28.03 11.89
C GLU A 733 -33.80 28.68 11.23
N ARG A 734 -34.50 27.95 10.36
CA ARG A 734 -35.64 28.45 9.61
C ARG A 734 -36.97 28.06 10.21
N ARG A 735 -36.99 27.48 11.42
CA ARG A 735 -38.19 26.98 12.06
C ARG A 735 -39.28 28.03 12.10
N ARG A 736 -38.96 29.31 12.40
CA ARG A 736 -39.90 30.42 12.41
C ARG A 736 -40.40 30.79 11.01
N GLU A 737 -39.51 30.90 10.03
CA GLU A 737 -39.87 31.18 8.63
C GLU A 737 -40.81 30.11 8.10
N LEU A 738 -40.49 28.83 8.38
CA LEU A 738 -41.31 27.70 7.96
C LEU A 738 -42.68 27.70 8.67
N ALA A 739 -42.73 27.96 9.96
CA ALA A 739 -43.99 28.11 10.70
C ALA A 739 -44.84 29.27 10.14
N THR A 740 -44.25 30.41 9.78
CA THR A 740 -44.94 31.52 9.17
C THR A 740 -45.51 31.14 7.79
N LEU A 741 -44.74 30.40 6.96
CA LEU A 741 -45.22 29.92 5.65
C LEU A 741 -46.39 28.93 5.81
N GLN A 742 -46.36 28.06 6.84
CA GLN A 742 -47.44 27.15 7.16
C GLN A 742 -48.71 27.90 7.55
N VAL A 743 -48.58 28.94 8.37
CA VAL A 743 -49.74 29.80 8.75
C VAL A 743 -50.31 30.56 7.55
N LEU A 744 -49.45 30.91 6.59
CA LEU A 744 -49.87 31.52 5.31
C LEU A 744 -50.51 30.55 4.30
N GLY A 745 -50.61 29.25 4.68
CA GLY A 745 -51.34 28.26 3.89
C GLY A 745 -50.44 27.48 2.90
N PHE A 746 -49.10 27.55 2.98
CA PHE A 746 -48.23 26.74 2.18
C PHE A 746 -48.39 25.25 2.52
N THR A 747 -48.48 24.42 1.50
CA THR A 747 -48.53 22.94 1.65
C THR A 747 -47.19 22.38 2.08
N ASP A 748 -47.19 21.20 2.70
CA ASP A 748 -45.95 20.48 3.07
C ASP A 748 -44.99 20.34 1.88
N ARG A 749 -45.52 20.11 0.68
CA ARG A 749 -44.69 19.94 -0.54
C ARG A 749 -44.00 21.24 -0.94
N GLU A 750 -44.71 22.36 -0.88
CA GLU A 750 -44.11 23.67 -1.19
C GLU A 750 -43.05 24.07 -0.17
N MET A 751 -43.26 23.72 1.10
CA MET A 751 -42.25 23.94 2.14
C MET A 751 -40.99 23.08 1.91
N TYR A 752 -41.19 21.80 1.54
CA TYR A 752 -40.04 20.93 1.20
C TYR A 752 -39.29 21.52 0.02
N ASP A 753 -39.96 21.92 -1.03
CA ASP A 753 -39.34 22.50 -2.22
C ASP A 753 -38.56 23.79 -1.89
N TYR A 754 -39.10 24.61 -0.96
CA TYR A 754 -38.46 25.84 -0.51
C TYR A 754 -37.14 25.57 0.22
N VAL A 755 -37.14 24.65 1.19
CA VAL A 755 -35.92 24.31 1.99
C VAL A 755 -34.92 23.54 1.15
N PHE A 756 -35.35 22.47 0.47
CA PHE A 756 -34.42 21.53 -0.17
C PHE A 756 -33.86 22.08 -1.47
N ARG A 757 -34.53 23.01 -2.15
CA ARG A 757 -33.95 23.71 -3.30
C ARG A 757 -32.66 24.45 -2.93
N GLU A 758 -32.63 25.11 -1.78
CA GLU A 758 -31.44 25.79 -1.30
C GLU A 758 -30.34 24.78 -0.95
N ASN A 759 -30.68 23.68 -0.23
CA ASN A 759 -29.74 22.61 0.08
C ASN A 759 -29.14 21.97 -1.18
N ASN A 760 -29.96 21.68 -2.19
CA ASN A 760 -29.51 21.12 -3.45
C ASN A 760 -28.58 22.09 -4.21
N SER A 761 -28.89 23.40 -4.18
CA SER A 761 -28.00 24.41 -4.79
C SER A 761 -26.66 24.47 -4.08
N LEU A 762 -26.66 24.41 -2.74
CA LEU A 762 -25.43 24.35 -1.95
C LEU A 762 -24.65 23.05 -2.20
N ALA A 763 -25.36 21.92 -2.36
CA ALA A 763 -24.75 20.64 -2.68
C ALA A 763 -24.04 20.69 -4.03
N VAL A 764 -24.71 21.18 -5.09
CA VAL A 764 -24.10 21.30 -6.43
C VAL A 764 -22.87 22.20 -6.42
N ILE A 765 -22.98 23.40 -5.81
CA ILE A 765 -21.85 24.35 -5.75
C ILE A 765 -20.70 23.77 -4.92
N GLY A 766 -21.02 23.15 -3.77
CA GLY A 766 -20.03 22.50 -2.91
C GLY A 766 -19.36 21.32 -3.60
N THR A 767 -20.11 20.50 -4.32
CA THR A 767 -19.56 19.37 -5.08
C THR A 767 -18.61 19.84 -6.18
N LEU A 768 -19.00 20.84 -7.00
CA LEU A 768 -18.13 21.36 -8.05
C LEU A 768 -16.83 21.94 -7.47
N LEU A 769 -16.90 22.67 -6.37
CA LEU A 769 -15.70 23.15 -5.66
C LEU A 769 -14.90 21.98 -5.08
N GLY A 770 -15.58 20.96 -4.57
CA GLY A 770 -14.99 19.76 -4.02
C GLY A 770 -14.20 18.94 -5.04
N LEU A 771 -14.70 18.82 -6.27
CA LEU A 771 -13.99 18.15 -7.36
C LEU A 771 -12.66 18.87 -7.70
N VAL A 772 -12.67 20.21 -7.71
CA VAL A 772 -11.45 20.99 -7.95
C VAL A 772 -10.46 20.84 -6.80
N LEU A 773 -10.94 20.97 -5.56
CA LEU A 773 -10.10 20.79 -4.37
C LEU A 773 -9.56 19.36 -4.27
N GLY A 774 -10.40 18.38 -4.63
CA GLY A 774 -10.02 16.97 -4.59
C GLY A 774 -8.94 16.62 -5.60
N ARG A 775 -8.93 17.23 -6.79
CA ARG A 775 -7.82 17.04 -7.74
C ARG A 775 -6.49 17.55 -7.16
N VAL A 776 -6.49 18.71 -6.51
CA VAL A 776 -5.30 19.23 -5.84
C VAL A 776 -4.87 18.34 -4.68
N LEU A 777 -5.86 17.88 -3.90
CA LEU A 777 -5.62 16.99 -2.77
C LEU A 777 -5.08 15.63 -3.21
N HIS A 778 -5.66 15.05 -4.25
CA HIS A 778 -5.22 13.80 -4.84
C HIS A 778 -3.75 13.89 -5.27
N ARG A 779 -3.38 14.93 -6.04
CA ARG A 779 -1.99 15.13 -6.46
C ARG A 779 -1.03 15.23 -5.27
N PHE A 780 -1.44 15.93 -4.22
CA PHE A 780 -0.64 16.02 -2.99
C PHE A 780 -0.49 14.67 -2.31
N VAL A 781 -1.58 13.91 -2.18
CA VAL A 781 -1.58 12.58 -1.54
C VAL A 781 -0.72 11.61 -2.34
N ILE A 782 -0.92 11.53 -3.65
CA ILE A 782 -0.19 10.59 -4.52
C ILE A 782 1.31 10.84 -4.45
N VAL A 783 1.77 12.07 -4.71
CA VAL A 783 3.20 12.40 -4.67
C VAL A 783 3.84 12.13 -3.29
N THR A 784 3.07 12.29 -2.21
CA THR A 784 3.58 12.10 -0.85
C THR A 784 3.52 10.64 -0.38
N CYS A 785 2.65 9.83 -1.00
CA CYS A 785 2.50 8.40 -0.69
C CYS A 785 3.26 7.49 -1.65
N GLU A 786 3.93 8.03 -2.65
CA GLU A 786 4.84 7.27 -3.50
C GLU A 786 5.96 6.67 -2.67
N VAL A 787 6.26 5.40 -2.93
CA VAL A 787 7.45 4.72 -2.37
C VAL A 787 8.62 4.87 -3.33
N ASP A 788 9.83 4.61 -2.84
CA ASP A 788 11.05 4.92 -3.61
C ASP A 788 11.12 4.16 -4.93
N MET A 789 10.71 2.89 -4.96
CA MET A 789 10.80 2.03 -6.16
C MET A 789 9.64 2.18 -7.15
N VAL A 790 8.54 2.88 -6.78
CA VAL A 790 7.31 2.92 -7.60
C VAL A 790 6.77 4.34 -7.70
N MET A 791 6.57 4.81 -8.92
CA MET A 791 5.85 6.05 -9.21
C MET A 791 4.37 5.74 -9.45
N PHE A 792 3.47 6.50 -8.86
CA PHE A 792 2.03 6.36 -9.14
C PHE A 792 1.59 7.21 -10.33
N ALA A 793 0.61 6.70 -11.09
CA ALA A 793 -0.05 7.50 -12.11
C ALA A 793 -0.72 8.74 -11.48
N ARG A 794 -0.48 9.93 -12.06
CA ARG A 794 -0.85 11.21 -11.44
C ARG A 794 -2.19 11.78 -11.92
N ASP A 795 -2.89 11.07 -12.79
CA ASP A 795 -4.14 11.50 -13.38
C ASP A 795 -5.35 10.76 -12.80
N ILE A 796 -6.46 11.49 -12.68
CA ILE A 796 -7.74 10.93 -12.24
C ILE A 796 -8.58 10.65 -13.49
N LYS A 797 -9.07 9.43 -13.65
CA LYS A 797 -9.94 9.05 -14.77
C LYS A 797 -11.25 9.88 -14.77
N PRO A 798 -11.76 10.32 -15.92
CA PRO A 798 -12.97 11.16 -15.99
C PRO A 798 -14.19 10.53 -15.30
N LEU A 799 -14.28 9.20 -15.30
CA LEU A 799 -15.37 8.47 -14.67
C LEU A 799 -15.42 8.68 -13.15
N SER A 800 -14.28 8.80 -12.49
CA SER A 800 -14.16 9.03 -11.03
C SER A 800 -14.73 10.38 -10.62
N PHE A 801 -14.62 11.42 -11.48
CA PHE A 801 -15.31 12.70 -11.28
C PHE A 801 -16.82 12.53 -11.33
N VAL A 802 -17.34 11.73 -12.28
CA VAL A 802 -18.77 11.44 -12.40
C VAL A 802 -19.28 10.68 -11.17
N TYR A 803 -18.57 9.64 -10.72
CA TYR A 803 -18.95 8.88 -9.53
C TYR A 803 -18.96 9.74 -8.27
N SER A 804 -17.94 10.53 -8.03
CA SER A 804 -17.87 11.43 -6.87
C SER A 804 -18.98 12.48 -6.89
N PHE A 805 -19.27 13.05 -8.06
CA PHE A 805 -20.39 13.97 -8.23
C PHE A 805 -21.73 13.29 -7.94
N ALA A 806 -21.99 12.15 -8.56
CA ALA A 806 -23.25 11.41 -8.42
C ALA A 806 -23.49 10.96 -6.98
N LEU A 807 -22.47 10.40 -6.30
CA LEU A 807 -22.55 9.97 -4.90
C LEU A 807 -22.82 11.16 -3.97
N THR A 808 -22.11 12.28 -4.13
CA THR A 808 -22.32 13.47 -3.30
C THR A 808 -23.76 14.00 -3.45
N ILE A 809 -24.27 14.07 -4.67
CA ILE A 809 -25.66 14.50 -4.91
C ILE A 809 -26.66 13.46 -4.38
N ALA A 810 -26.39 12.17 -4.53
CA ALA A 810 -27.23 11.11 -3.99
C ALA A 810 -27.32 11.19 -2.45
N PHE A 811 -26.22 11.44 -1.75
CA PHE A 811 -26.24 11.68 -0.30
C PHE A 811 -27.04 12.91 0.08
N SER A 812 -26.92 14.00 -0.66
CA SER A 812 -27.72 15.21 -0.44
C SER A 812 -29.22 14.91 -0.58
N LEU A 813 -29.61 14.16 -1.61
CA LEU A 813 -31.01 13.76 -1.82
C LEU A 813 -31.50 12.80 -0.73
N ALA A 814 -30.70 11.82 -0.33
CA ALA A 814 -31.02 10.88 0.75
C ALA A 814 -31.23 11.62 2.09
N VAL A 815 -30.34 12.54 2.42
CA VAL A 815 -30.48 13.39 3.62
C VAL A 815 -31.73 14.25 3.56
N ASN A 816 -32.02 14.87 2.42
CA ASN A 816 -33.25 15.65 2.22
C ASN A 816 -34.50 14.78 2.43
N LEU A 817 -34.47 13.53 1.96
CA LEU A 817 -35.57 12.57 2.14
C LEU A 817 -35.75 12.22 3.64
N LEU A 818 -34.70 11.94 4.35
CA LEU A 818 -34.72 11.66 5.80
C LEU A 818 -35.25 12.85 6.60
N MET A 819 -34.88 14.07 6.21
CA MET A 819 -35.26 15.31 6.89
C MET A 819 -36.69 15.77 6.61
N ARG A 820 -37.42 15.20 5.64
CA ARG A 820 -38.84 15.49 5.39
C ARG A 820 -39.68 15.33 6.64
N ARG A 821 -39.48 14.25 7.41
CA ARG A 821 -40.22 14.00 8.67
C ARG A 821 -40.00 15.13 9.67
N LYS A 822 -38.78 15.68 9.75
CA LYS A 822 -38.47 16.77 10.68
C LYS A 822 -39.11 18.11 10.29
N VAL A 823 -39.19 18.42 8.99
CA VAL A 823 -39.88 19.61 8.50
C VAL A 823 -41.38 19.53 8.80
N ARG A 824 -41.96 18.34 8.63
CA ARG A 824 -43.40 18.11 8.92
C ARG A 824 -43.72 18.20 10.42
N SER A 825 -42.81 17.93 11.30
CA SER A 825 -43.01 17.94 12.78
C SER A 825 -42.86 19.34 13.40
N ILE A 826 -42.72 20.40 12.61
CA ILE A 826 -42.63 21.77 13.12
C ILE A 826 -44.01 22.22 13.64
N ASP A 827 -44.10 22.49 14.95
CA ASP A 827 -45.28 23.05 15.58
C ASP A 827 -45.35 24.56 15.31
N MET A 828 -46.44 24.98 14.63
CA MET A 828 -46.67 26.38 14.25
C MET A 828 -46.87 27.28 15.46
N VAL A 829 -47.64 26.80 16.44
CA VAL A 829 -48.04 27.59 17.62
C VAL A 829 -46.85 27.82 18.56
N GLU A 830 -46.10 26.76 18.87
CA GLU A 830 -44.91 26.82 19.72
C GLU A 830 -43.81 27.66 19.06
N SER A 831 -43.62 27.50 17.74
CA SER A 831 -42.56 28.18 16.99
C SER A 831 -42.78 29.69 16.86
N LEU A 832 -44.02 30.15 16.91
CA LEU A 832 -44.38 31.57 16.86
C LEU A 832 -44.52 32.19 18.27
N LYS A 833 -44.95 31.42 19.28
CA LYS A 833 -45.04 31.87 20.68
C LYS A 833 -43.73 32.12 21.40
N SER A 834 -42.63 31.52 20.93
CA SER A 834 -41.32 31.69 21.56
C SER A 834 -40.65 33.06 21.34
N ALA A 835 -41.44 34.10 21.06
CA ALA A 835 -40.97 35.47 20.84
C ALA A 835 -41.26 36.42 22.03
N GLU A 836 -41.92 35.95 23.09
CA GLU A 836 -42.12 36.73 24.31
C GLU A 836 -41.13 36.34 25.45
#